data_dfbfb367f939d7ef4dbb5f02554e4aa5
#
_entry.id   dfbfb367f939d7ef4dbb5f02554e4aa5
#
_cell.length_a   1.000
_cell.length_b   1.000
_cell.length_c   1.000
_cell.angle_alpha   90.00
_cell.angle_beta   90.00
_cell.angle_gamma   90.00
#
_symmetry.space_group_name_H-M   'P 1'
#
loop_
_entity.id
_entity.type
_entity.pdbx_description
1 polymer ?
#
loop_
_entity_poly.entity_id
_entity_poly.type
_entity_poly.pdbx_seq_one_letter_code
_entity_poly.pdbx_strand_id
1 'polypeptide(L)'
;MDEKRVYTFGNGKAEGKADMRNLLGGKGANLAEMNLIGVPVPPGFTITTDVCNEYFEKGKEDVVALLKDEVEKAVQHIETLMNSKFGDVENPLLVSVRSGARASMPGMMDTILNLGLNDEVVEGLARKTGNERFAYDSYRRFVQMYGDVVLGMKPVNKEDIDPFEAIIMEVKKQRGITLDNEMSVDELKQLVKAFKSAIKQQTGKDFPDNPMDQLWGAICAVFDSWMNERAILYRKMEGIPAEWGTAVSVMAMVFGNMGDTSATGVCFSRDAGNGENLFNGEYLINAQGEDVVAGIRTPQQITKIGSQRWAERAGISEEERVAKYPSMEEAMPELYKELDALQNKLENHYHDMQDMEFTVQEGKLWFLQTRNGKRTGTAMVKIAMDLLHEGMIDEKTAILRCEPQKLDELLHPVFDKLALSKAKVITQGLPASPGAACGQIVFHADDAQEWHEDGKKVIMVRIETSPEDLAGMSAAEGILTARGGMTSHAAVVARGMGKCCVSGAGSINVDYKTKTVEIEGVVYKEGDYISLNGTTGQVYAGQIETKAAELSGDFKELMDLCDKYTKMEIRTNADTPHDAEVARAFGAKGIGLTRTEHMFFDDQKIVAMREMILADSVEGREKALAKLLPYQKADFYGIFKAMDGCHVNIRLLDPPLHEFVPHDLAGQETMAKEMGVSVEEIKKRVNSLAENNPMLGHRGCRLGITFPEITAMQTRAILGAACELKKEGFNPCPEIMVPLIGTVQELKQQKAIILATSKEVFIEYGVEVEFEIGTMIEIPRAALTAGQIAEEAQYFSFGTNDLTQMTFGYSRDDIASFLPAYMEKKILKVDPFQVLDQEGVGQLIKMAVENGRATRPNLRTGICGEHGGEPSSVKFCAKVGMNYASCSPFRVPIARLAAAQAAVEE
;
A
#
# COMPACT_ATOMS: atom_id res chain seq x y z
N MET A 1 -20.15 -9.97 38.36
CA MET A 1 -18.71 -9.93 38.65
C MET A 1 -18.23 -8.62 38.07
N ASP A 2 -17.66 -7.73 38.88
CA ASP A 2 -17.09 -6.48 38.36
C ASP A 2 -15.97 -6.84 37.38
N GLU A 3 -16.11 -6.38 36.15
CA GLU A 3 -15.16 -6.65 35.08
C GLU A 3 -13.87 -5.90 35.39
N LYS A 4 -12.75 -6.60 35.45
CA LYS A 4 -11.45 -6.03 35.78
C LYS A 4 -11.01 -5.06 34.69
N ARG A 5 -10.66 -3.82 35.06
CA ARG A 5 -10.30 -2.76 34.10
C ARG A 5 -8.82 -2.33 34.14
N VAL A 6 -8.12 -2.67 35.22
CA VAL A 6 -6.72 -2.28 35.44
C VAL A 6 -5.85 -3.52 35.66
N TYR A 7 -4.78 -3.66 34.88
CA TYR A 7 -3.87 -4.80 34.87
C TYR A 7 -2.45 -4.35 35.20
N THR A 8 -1.91 -4.82 36.34
CA THR A 8 -0.56 -4.44 36.80
C THR A 8 0.53 -5.33 36.24
N PHE A 9 1.75 -4.80 36.14
CA PHE A 9 2.96 -5.52 35.79
C PHE A 9 4.19 -4.93 36.49
N GLY A 10 5.22 -5.75 36.69
CA GLY A 10 6.49 -5.33 37.30
C GLY A 10 7.19 -6.48 38.03
N ASN A 11 8.52 -6.38 38.13
CA ASN A 11 9.36 -7.33 38.84
C ASN A 11 9.13 -8.82 38.48
N GLY A 12 9.06 -9.10 37.16
CA GLY A 12 8.87 -10.45 36.65
C GLY A 12 7.45 -11.03 36.81
N LYS A 13 6.47 -10.20 37.18
CA LYS A 13 5.05 -10.59 37.33
C LYS A 13 4.17 -9.67 36.50
N ALA A 14 3.10 -10.23 35.94
CA ALA A 14 2.08 -9.46 35.24
C ALA A 14 0.72 -10.15 35.33
N GLU A 15 -0.34 -9.37 35.37
CA GLU A 15 -1.73 -9.86 35.31
C GLU A 15 -2.22 -10.08 33.90
N GLY A 16 -1.58 -9.45 32.92
CA GLY A 16 -1.82 -9.63 31.49
C GLY A 16 -0.74 -10.47 30.81
N LYS A 17 -0.95 -10.77 29.52
CA LYS A 17 -0.03 -11.51 28.65
C LYS A 17 -0.22 -11.14 27.17
N ALA A 18 0.64 -11.64 26.27
CA ALA A 18 0.70 -11.27 24.87
C ALA A 18 -0.61 -11.50 24.08
N ASP A 19 -1.38 -12.54 24.40
CA ASP A 19 -2.64 -12.88 23.74
C ASP A 19 -3.81 -11.94 24.08
N MET A 20 -3.65 -11.12 25.12
CA MET A 20 -4.66 -10.14 25.57
C MET A 20 -4.59 -8.80 24.80
N ARG A 21 -4.05 -8.81 23.60
CA ARG A 21 -3.88 -7.59 22.78
C ARG A 21 -5.20 -6.84 22.54
N ASN A 22 -6.31 -7.54 22.41
CA ASN A 22 -7.62 -6.89 22.22
C ASN A 22 -8.06 -6.08 23.42
N LEU A 23 -7.65 -6.49 24.62
CA LEU A 23 -8.02 -5.87 25.89
C LEU A 23 -6.99 -4.83 26.37
N LEU A 24 -5.70 -5.17 26.25
CA LEU A 24 -4.60 -4.36 26.78
C LEU A 24 -3.94 -3.46 25.73
N GLY A 25 -4.38 -3.56 24.47
CA GLY A 25 -3.67 -2.96 23.35
C GLY A 25 -2.35 -3.68 23.08
N GLY A 26 -1.72 -3.37 21.95
CA GLY A 26 -0.43 -3.99 21.60
C GLY A 26 0.68 -3.67 22.58
N LYS A 27 0.75 -2.43 23.05
CA LYS A 27 1.79 -1.97 23.99
C LYS A 27 1.62 -2.59 25.37
N GLY A 28 0.41 -2.54 25.95
CA GLY A 28 0.13 -3.11 27.27
C GLY A 28 0.35 -4.62 27.33
N ALA A 29 -0.10 -5.36 26.31
CA ALA A 29 0.11 -6.80 26.23
C ALA A 29 1.60 -7.17 26.17
N ASN A 30 2.39 -6.45 25.36
CA ASN A 30 3.82 -6.68 25.24
C ASN A 30 4.61 -6.28 26.50
N LEU A 31 4.23 -5.20 27.19
CA LEU A 31 4.83 -4.82 28.48
C LEU A 31 4.61 -5.93 29.52
N ALA A 32 3.40 -6.47 29.61
CA ALA A 32 3.09 -7.59 30.49
C ALA A 32 3.92 -8.83 30.13
N GLU A 33 3.95 -9.21 28.85
CA GLU A 33 4.68 -10.39 28.37
C GLU A 33 6.19 -10.28 28.63
N MET A 34 6.80 -9.13 28.32
CA MET A 34 8.23 -8.88 28.61
C MET A 34 8.55 -9.10 30.08
N ASN A 35 7.68 -8.64 30.99
CA ASN A 35 7.84 -8.90 32.41
C ASN A 35 7.81 -10.40 32.74
N LEU A 36 6.84 -11.14 32.20
CA LEU A 36 6.69 -12.60 32.46
C LEU A 36 7.89 -13.41 31.99
N ILE A 37 8.51 -13.01 30.88
CA ILE A 37 9.71 -13.69 30.37
C ILE A 37 11.02 -13.15 30.98
N GLY A 38 10.95 -12.24 31.93
CA GLY A 38 12.12 -11.74 32.68
C GLY A 38 12.97 -10.70 31.92
N VAL A 39 12.37 -9.95 31.01
CA VAL A 39 12.97 -8.74 30.42
C VAL A 39 12.75 -7.58 31.40
N PRO A 40 13.78 -6.76 31.69
CA PRO A 40 13.66 -5.66 32.66
C PRO A 40 12.76 -4.56 32.08
N VAL A 41 11.56 -4.43 32.64
CA VAL A 41 10.57 -3.41 32.28
C VAL A 41 10.23 -2.60 33.53
N PRO A 42 10.17 -1.27 33.46
CA PRO A 42 9.69 -0.46 34.58
C PRO A 42 8.28 -0.88 34.98
N PRO A 43 7.98 -1.01 36.30
CA PRO A 43 6.66 -1.41 36.74
C PRO A 43 5.59 -0.40 36.35
N GLY A 44 4.38 -0.93 36.08
CA GLY A 44 3.27 -0.13 35.63
C GLY A 44 1.94 -0.86 35.67
N PHE A 45 0.95 -0.26 35.03
CA PHE A 45 -0.36 -0.87 34.81
C PHE A 45 -0.96 -0.40 33.50
N THR A 46 -1.90 -1.18 32.99
CA THR A 46 -2.65 -0.86 31.78
C THR A 46 -4.14 -0.81 32.07
N ILE A 47 -4.79 0.28 31.68
CA ILE A 47 -6.24 0.44 31.64
C ILE A 47 -6.73 -0.07 30.29
N THR A 48 -7.77 -0.90 30.28
CA THR A 48 -8.21 -1.65 29.10
C THR A 48 -8.83 -0.78 28.00
N THR A 49 -8.82 -1.32 26.78
CA THR A 49 -9.44 -0.66 25.60
C THR A 49 -10.94 -0.45 25.74
N ASP A 50 -11.63 -1.31 26.48
CA ASP A 50 -13.07 -1.22 26.69
C ASP A 50 -13.45 0.02 27.50
N VAL A 51 -12.56 0.44 28.41
CA VAL A 51 -12.74 1.68 29.18
C VAL A 51 -12.72 2.92 28.27
N CYS A 52 -11.99 2.89 27.16
CA CYS A 52 -12.02 3.98 26.17
C CYS A 52 -13.43 4.16 25.59
N ASN A 53 -14.12 3.06 25.26
CA ASN A 53 -15.50 3.10 24.79
C ASN A 53 -16.45 3.58 25.88
N GLU A 54 -16.30 3.05 27.11
CA GLU A 54 -17.08 3.54 28.27
C GLU A 54 -16.88 5.05 28.53
N TYR A 55 -15.64 5.55 28.29
CA TYR A 55 -15.31 6.98 28.45
C TYR A 55 -16.12 7.88 27.49
N PHE A 56 -16.26 7.46 26.24
CA PHE A 56 -17.06 8.23 25.25
C PHE A 56 -18.57 8.03 25.42
N GLU A 57 -19.01 6.92 26.01
CA GLU A 57 -20.44 6.64 26.27
C GLU A 57 -20.95 7.29 27.54
N LYS A 58 -20.21 7.17 28.66
CA LYS A 58 -20.65 7.59 30.00
C LYS A 58 -20.15 8.97 30.39
N GLY A 59 -19.08 9.43 29.77
CA GLY A 59 -18.40 10.67 30.09
C GLY A 59 -17.25 10.54 31.09
N LYS A 60 -16.43 11.58 31.12
CA LYS A 60 -15.18 11.64 31.87
C LYS A 60 -15.36 11.41 33.38
N GLU A 61 -16.31 12.11 34.00
CA GLU A 61 -16.48 12.09 35.46
C GLU A 61 -16.88 10.71 35.96
N ASP A 62 -17.81 10.05 35.27
CA ASP A 62 -18.31 8.73 35.64
C ASP A 62 -17.21 7.67 35.50
N VAL A 63 -16.40 7.72 34.45
CA VAL A 63 -15.31 6.75 34.23
C VAL A 63 -14.16 6.97 35.23
N VAL A 64 -13.81 8.22 35.55
CA VAL A 64 -12.82 8.51 36.62
C VAL A 64 -13.30 7.96 37.95
N ALA A 65 -14.56 8.17 38.32
CA ALA A 65 -15.13 7.63 39.55
C ALA A 65 -15.11 6.09 39.59
N LEU A 66 -15.40 5.45 38.45
CA LEU A 66 -15.41 4.00 38.30
C LEU A 66 -14.00 3.38 38.47
N LEU A 67 -12.98 4.04 37.96
CA LEU A 67 -11.59 3.53 37.96
C LEU A 67 -10.81 3.90 39.22
N LYS A 68 -11.29 4.82 40.07
CA LYS A 68 -10.53 5.44 41.15
C LYS A 68 -9.81 4.45 42.02
N ASP A 69 -10.52 3.49 42.58
CA ASP A 69 -9.98 2.52 43.54
C ASP A 69 -8.93 1.57 42.89
N GLU A 70 -9.16 1.15 41.63
CA GLU A 70 -8.24 0.27 40.92
C GLU A 70 -6.95 1.02 40.55
N VAL A 71 -7.05 2.28 40.07
CA VAL A 71 -5.90 3.11 39.70
C VAL A 71 -5.07 3.48 40.95
N GLU A 72 -5.70 3.85 42.05
CA GLU A 72 -4.98 4.15 43.30
C GLU A 72 -4.18 2.94 43.82
N LYS A 73 -4.76 1.74 43.78
CA LYS A 73 -4.07 0.49 44.13
C LYS A 73 -2.93 0.18 43.16
N ALA A 74 -3.12 0.43 41.89
CA ALA A 74 -2.09 0.22 40.87
C ALA A 74 -0.92 1.21 41.02
N VAL A 75 -1.16 2.46 41.40
CA VAL A 75 -0.13 3.43 41.72
C VAL A 75 0.66 2.96 42.96
N GLN A 76 -0.02 2.49 44.05
CA GLN A 76 0.63 1.93 45.22
C GLN A 76 1.50 0.71 44.88
N HIS A 77 1.09 -0.10 43.89
CA HIS A 77 1.90 -1.22 43.40
C HIS A 77 3.21 -0.73 42.78
N ILE A 78 3.17 0.31 41.93
CA ILE A 78 4.38 0.93 41.36
C ILE A 78 5.28 1.51 42.48
N GLU A 79 4.69 2.24 43.40
CA GLU A 79 5.41 2.85 44.52
C GLU A 79 6.19 1.79 45.33
N THR A 80 5.56 0.67 45.62
CA THR A 80 6.16 -0.45 46.34
C THR A 80 7.34 -1.06 45.57
N LEU A 81 7.19 -1.29 44.27
CA LEU A 81 8.23 -1.90 43.44
C LEU A 81 9.42 -0.95 43.18
N MET A 82 9.16 0.35 43.10
CA MET A 82 10.19 1.37 42.87
C MET A 82 10.80 1.92 44.16
N ASN A 83 10.27 1.52 45.30
CA ASN A 83 10.64 2.04 46.61
C ASN A 83 10.68 3.58 46.63
N SER A 84 9.67 4.20 46.06
CA SER A 84 9.50 5.66 45.94
C SER A 84 8.01 5.99 45.91
N LYS A 85 7.63 7.24 46.18
CA LYS A 85 6.22 7.59 46.30
C LYS A 85 5.83 8.69 45.30
N PHE A 86 4.67 8.53 44.70
CA PHE A 86 4.12 9.48 43.72
C PHE A 86 3.74 10.79 44.41
N GLY A 87 4.39 11.88 44.01
CA GLY A 87 4.23 13.20 44.65
C GLY A 87 5.00 13.42 45.96
N ASP A 88 5.88 12.50 46.36
CA ASP A 88 6.73 12.70 47.56
C ASP A 88 7.81 13.75 47.28
N VAL A 89 7.99 14.64 48.22
CA VAL A 89 8.97 15.72 48.16
C VAL A 89 10.42 15.24 48.38
N GLU A 90 10.63 14.12 49.08
CA GLU A 90 11.97 13.62 49.36
C GLU A 90 12.43 12.51 48.47
N ASN A 91 11.53 11.58 48.13
CA ASN A 91 11.83 10.44 47.28
C ASN A 91 10.74 10.25 46.18
N PRO A 92 10.68 11.18 45.21
CA PRO A 92 9.61 11.20 44.22
C PRO A 92 9.67 10.04 43.27
N LEU A 93 8.49 9.44 43.02
CA LEU A 93 8.19 8.62 41.84
C LEU A 93 7.61 9.49 40.74
N LEU A 94 8.14 9.40 39.55
CA LEU A 94 7.53 9.95 38.36
C LEU A 94 6.98 8.84 37.47
N VAL A 95 5.91 9.12 36.75
CA VAL A 95 5.29 8.16 35.82
C VAL A 95 5.08 8.76 34.43
N SER A 96 4.97 7.89 33.44
CA SER A 96 4.52 8.23 32.10
C SER A 96 3.12 7.67 31.86
N VAL A 97 2.33 8.34 31.01
CA VAL A 97 1.02 7.89 30.54
C VAL A 97 1.07 7.79 29.02
N ARG A 98 0.83 6.59 28.50
CA ARG A 98 1.01 6.26 27.07
C ARG A 98 -0.22 5.60 26.51
N SER A 99 -0.56 5.90 25.26
CA SER A 99 -1.59 5.19 24.49
C SER A 99 -1.12 3.80 24.06
N GLY A 100 -2.08 2.88 23.90
CA GLY A 100 -1.83 1.52 23.43
C GLY A 100 -3.02 0.96 22.65
N ALA A 101 -3.16 1.28 21.36
CA ALA A 101 -4.18 0.69 20.52
C ALA A 101 -3.88 -0.79 20.18
N ARG A 102 -4.90 -1.53 19.73
CA ARG A 102 -4.75 -2.92 19.25
C ARG A 102 -3.82 -3.01 18.05
N ALA A 103 -3.93 -2.04 17.13
CA ALA A 103 -3.03 -1.86 16.01
C ALA A 103 -2.00 -0.76 16.30
N SER A 104 -0.80 -0.86 15.72
CA SER A 104 0.24 0.17 15.86
C SER A 104 -0.16 1.42 15.09
N MET A 105 -0.22 2.57 15.79
CA MET A 105 -0.56 3.89 15.26
C MET A 105 0.53 4.92 15.63
N PRO A 106 1.72 4.87 15.01
CA PRO A 106 2.86 5.68 15.41
C PRO A 106 2.58 7.18 15.26
N GLY A 107 2.80 7.95 16.34
CA GLY A 107 2.63 9.41 16.33
C GLY A 107 1.18 9.91 16.24
N MET A 108 0.18 9.01 16.21
CA MET A 108 -1.23 9.40 16.04
C MET A 108 -1.91 9.78 17.35
N MET A 109 -1.45 9.22 18.48
CA MET A 109 -2.02 9.44 19.82
C MET A 109 -0.97 10.01 20.76
N ASP A 110 -1.45 10.61 21.82
CA ASP A 110 -0.60 11.38 22.74
C ASP A 110 0.09 10.52 23.81
N THR A 111 1.21 11.04 24.31
CA THR A 111 2.00 10.49 25.42
C THR A 111 2.35 11.64 26.35
N ILE A 112 2.29 11.42 27.64
CA ILE A 112 2.69 12.40 28.67
C ILE A 112 3.75 11.78 29.56
N LEU A 113 4.88 12.48 29.73
CA LEU A 113 6.03 12.03 30.51
C LEU A 113 6.19 12.89 31.77
N ASN A 114 6.94 12.37 32.76
CA ASN A 114 7.36 13.08 33.95
C ASN A 114 6.22 13.56 34.88
N LEU A 115 5.08 12.84 34.88
CA LEU A 115 3.99 13.14 35.82
C LEU A 115 4.43 12.96 37.28
N GLY A 116 3.94 13.83 38.13
CA GLY A 116 4.28 13.87 39.57
C GLY A 116 5.09 15.09 39.95
N LEU A 117 5.64 15.82 38.98
CA LEU A 117 6.41 17.03 39.26
C LEU A 117 5.49 18.23 39.54
N ASN A 118 5.90 18.99 40.57
CA ASN A 118 5.38 20.30 40.91
C ASN A 118 6.54 21.13 41.51
N ASP A 119 6.28 22.35 41.99
CA ASP A 119 7.29 23.24 42.46
C ASP A 119 8.04 22.72 43.70
N GLU A 120 7.45 21.84 44.52
CA GLU A 120 8.06 21.21 45.68
C GLU A 120 8.79 19.91 45.31
N VAL A 121 8.15 19.05 44.48
CA VAL A 121 8.70 17.75 44.11
C VAL A 121 9.95 17.87 43.25
N VAL A 122 10.07 18.92 42.41
CA VAL A 122 11.26 19.14 41.60
C VAL A 122 12.51 19.40 42.46
N GLU A 123 12.37 20.08 43.56
CA GLU A 123 13.47 20.28 44.53
C GLU A 123 13.90 18.95 45.18
N GLY A 124 12.95 18.08 45.48
CA GLY A 124 13.25 16.73 45.97
C GLY A 124 13.95 15.86 44.93
N LEU A 125 13.53 15.94 43.70
CA LEU A 125 14.18 15.24 42.59
C LEU A 125 15.63 15.75 42.40
N ALA A 126 15.84 17.06 42.46
CA ALA A 126 17.17 17.66 42.38
C ALA A 126 18.10 17.16 43.51
N ARG A 127 17.59 17.10 44.75
CA ARG A 127 18.35 16.58 45.90
C ARG A 127 18.64 15.08 45.73
N LYS A 128 17.67 14.30 45.37
CA LYS A 128 17.79 12.83 45.17
C LYS A 128 18.82 12.47 44.10
N THR A 129 18.82 13.18 43.00
CA THR A 129 19.70 12.91 41.86
C THR A 129 21.06 13.63 41.97
N GLY A 130 21.18 14.64 42.81
CA GLY A 130 22.36 15.53 42.82
C GLY A 130 22.50 16.35 41.54
N ASN A 131 21.47 16.43 40.70
CA ASN A 131 21.50 17.09 39.44
C ASN A 131 20.29 18.03 39.28
N GLU A 132 20.45 19.26 39.71
CA GLU A 132 19.39 20.26 39.66
C GLU A 132 18.97 20.60 38.23
N ARG A 133 19.95 20.62 37.29
CA ARG A 133 19.66 20.88 35.88
C ARG A 133 18.74 19.80 35.31
N PHE A 134 19.02 18.53 35.54
CA PHE A 134 18.19 17.41 35.15
C PHE A 134 16.75 17.54 35.69
N ALA A 135 16.62 17.86 36.96
CA ALA A 135 15.32 17.98 37.62
C ALA A 135 14.46 19.08 36.96
N TYR A 136 15.04 20.26 36.74
CA TYR A 136 14.32 21.39 36.14
C TYR A 136 14.10 21.24 34.66
N ASP A 137 14.98 20.58 33.91
CA ASP A 137 14.71 20.25 32.49
C ASP A 137 13.54 19.24 32.36
N SER A 138 13.50 18.25 33.23
CA SER A 138 12.39 17.30 33.31
C SER A 138 11.07 18.00 33.66
N TYR A 139 11.10 18.98 34.53
CA TYR A 139 9.93 19.76 34.93
C TYR A 139 9.48 20.70 33.79
N ARG A 140 10.41 21.37 33.14
CA ARG A 140 10.12 22.21 31.94
C ARG A 140 9.43 21.39 30.83
N ARG A 141 9.98 20.23 30.50
CA ARG A 141 9.41 19.31 29.50
C ARG A 141 8.02 18.82 29.90
N PHE A 142 7.81 18.49 31.18
CA PHE A 142 6.51 18.09 31.71
C PHE A 142 5.47 19.20 31.56
N VAL A 143 5.79 20.42 31.98
CA VAL A 143 4.84 21.55 31.90
C VAL A 143 4.50 21.87 30.45
N GLN A 144 5.48 21.82 29.54
CA GLN A 144 5.28 22.01 28.11
C GLN A 144 4.33 20.93 27.56
N MET A 145 4.66 19.66 27.76
CA MET A 145 3.89 18.53 27.22
C MET A 145 2.46 18.46 27.80
N TYR A 146 2.34 18.66 29.11
CA TYR A 146 1.03 18.69 29.79
C TYR A 146 0.17 19.88 29.32
N GLY A 147 0.78 21.04 29.18
CA GLY A 147 0.11 22.24 28.65
C GLY A 147 -0.40 22.06 27.23
N ASP A 148 0.42 21.48 26.38
CA ASP A 148 0.03 21.18 24.99
C ASP A 148 -1.06 20.09 24.91
N VAL A 149 -0.81 18.92 25.48
CA VAL A 149 -1.66 17.73 25.30
C VAL A 149 -2.91 17.76 26.17
N VAL A 150 -2.78 18.09 27.48
CA VAL A 150 -3.89 17.99 28.43
C VAL A 150 -4.69 19.27 28.56
N LEU A 151 -3.99 20.42 28.60
CA LEU A 151 -4.65 21.70 28.78
C LEU A 151 -5.03 22.39 27.48
N GLY A 152 -4.54 21.88 26.34
CA GLY A 152 -4.92 22.31 24.99
C GLY A 152 -4.31 23.63 24.56
N MET A 153 -3.12 23.95 25.04
CA MET A 153 -2.38 25.13 24.60
C MET A 153 -1.75 24.88 23.23
N LYS A 154 -2.46 25.27 22.19
CA LYS A 154 -2.09 25.08 20.78
C LYS A 154 -1.86 26.43 20.08
N PRO A 155 -1.15 26.48 18.97
CA PRO A 155 -1.11 27.66 18.11
C PRO A 155 -2.53 28.10 17.69
N VAL A 156 -2.76 29.40 17.61
CA VAL A 156 -4.06 29.97 17.23
C VAL A 156 -4.37 29.64 15.75
N ASN A 157 -3.36 29.75 14.89
CA ASN A 157 -3.43 29.35 13.49
C ASN A 157 -2.42 28.23 13.22
N LYS A 158 -2.70 27.37 12.22
CA LYS A 158 -1.80 26.26 11.84
C LYS A 158 -0.41 26.69 11.39
N GLU A 159 -0.25 27.92 10.95
CA GLU A 159 1.01 28.51 10.48
C GLU A 159 1.80 29.23 11.59
N ASP A 160 1.21 29.40 12.78
CA ASP A 160 1.87 30.06 13.91
C ASP A 160 2.87 29.11 14.57
N ILE A 161 3.93 29.70 15.14
CA ILE A 161 4.92 28.95 15.92
C ILE A 161 4.24 28.44 17.21
N ASP A 162 4.60 27.23 17.61
CA ASP A 162 4.15 26.67 18.90
C ASP A 162 4.42 27.66 20.05
N PRO A 163 3.43 27.95 20.92
CA PRO A 163 3.57 28.95 21.95
C PRO A 163 4.73 28.68 22.94
N PHE A 164 5.00 27.41 23.23
CA PHE A 164 6.11 27.02 24.09
C PHE A 164 7.45 27.20 23.38
N GLU A 165 7.54 26.83 22.12
CA GLU A 165 8.74 27.02 21.30
C GLU A 165 9.06 28.51 21.13
N ALA A 166 8.06 29.36 20.98
CA ALA A 166 8.27 30.81 20.92
C ALA A 166 8.93 31.36 22.19
N ILE A 167 8.52 30.86 23.36
CA ILE A 167 9.14 31.25 24.65
C ILE A 167 10.57 30.71 24.77
N ILE A 168 10.81 29.47 24.36
CA ILE A 168 12.14 28.84 24.33
C ILE A 168 13.09 29.62 23.41
N MET A 169 12.63 29.95 22.20
CA MET A 169 13.41 30.71 21.22
C MET A 169 13.81 32.11 21.76
N GLU A 170 12.92 32.77 22.48
CA GLU A 170 13.24 34.09 23.06
C GLU A 170 14.34 33.97 24.14
N VAL A 171 14.28 32.96 25.02
CA VAL A 171 15.33 32.70 26.04
C VAL A 171 16.65 32.37 25.37
N LYS A 172 16.65 31.49 24.36
CA LYS A 172 17.84 31.13 23.59
C LYS A 172 18.48 32.37 22.90
N LYS A 173 17.65 33.20 22.29
CA LYS A 173 18.10 34.43 21.61
C LYS A 173 18.77 35.41 22.58
N GLN A 174 18.19 35.60 23.75
CA GLN A 174 18.74 36.51 24.77
C GLN A 174 20.14 36.10 25.24
N ARG A 175 20.40 34.80 25.26
CA ARG A 175 21.68 34.21 25.69
C ARG A 175 22.66 33.88 24.56
N GLY A 176 22.22 33.88 23.30
CA GLY A 176 23.06 33.47 22.19
C GLY A 176 23.40 31.99 22.14
N ILE A 177 22.52 31.11 22.71
CA ILE A 177 22.64 29.66 22.69
C ILE A 177 21.72 29.05 21.63
N THR A 178 22.05 27.84 21.16
CA THR A 178 21.29 27.15 20.10
C THR A 178 20.60 25.88 20.59
N LEU A 179 21.21 25.16 21.51
CA LEU A 179 20.72 23.87 21.98
C LEU A 179 20.09 23.97 23.37
N ASP A 180 19.06 23.15 23.62
CA ASP A 180 18.37 23.09 24.92
C ASP A 180 19.30 22.64 26.05
N ASN A 181 20.29 21.79 25.76
CA ASN A 181 21.24 21.31 26.76
C ASN A 181 22.24 22.40 27.24
N GLU A 182 22.30 23.55 26.58
CA GLU A 182 23.13 24.69 26.94
C GLU A 182 22.45 25.62 27.97
N MET A 183 21.16 25.42 28.26
CA MET A 183 20.39 26.20 29.23
C MET A 183 20.86 25.93 30.65
N SER A 184 21.03 27.01 31.43
CA SER A 184 21.32 26.97 32.84
C SER A 184 20.07 26.60 33.68
N VAL A 185 20.29 26.24 34.92
CA VAL A 185 19.20 25.97 35.91
C VAL A 185 18.26 27.16 36.05
N ASP A 186 18.81 28.36 36.12
CA ASP A 186 18.02 29.60 36.28
C ASP A 186 17.12 29.86 35.06
N GLU A 187 17.62 29.58 33.85
CA GLU A 187 16.82 29.69 32.63
C GLU A 187 15.71 28.64 32.58
N LEU A 188 15.99 27.42 33.01
CA LEU A 188 14.98 26.37 33.11
C LEU A 188 13.89 26.73 34.13
N LYS A 189 14.25 27.30 35.26
CA LYS A 189 13.31 27.83 36.26
C LYS A 189 12.44 28.96 35.70
N GLN A 190 13.05 29.87 34.91
CA GLN A 190 12.31 30.94 34.23
C GLN A 190 11.33 30.37 33.18
N LEU A 191 11.73 29.37 32.38
CA LEU A 191 10.87 28.72 31.43
C LEU A 191 9.65 28.05 32.06
N VAL A 192 9.83 27.34 33.18
CA VAL A 192 8.71 26.73 33.91
C VAL A 192 7.68 27.77 34.35
N LYS A 193 8.15 28.90 34.90
CA LYS A 193 7.26 30.00 35.29
C LYS A 193 6.56 30.65 34.09
N ALA A 194 7.30 30.89 33.00
CA ALA A 194 6.75 31.48 31.79
C ALA A 194 5.70 30.55 31.14
N PHE A 195 5.95 29.26 31.09
CA PHE A 195 5.02 28.26 30.58
C PHE A 195 3.73 28.21 31.41
N LYS A 196 3.82 28.13 32.72
CA LYS A 196 2.64 28.15 33.63
C LYS A 196 1.82 29.42 33.44
N SER A 197 2.49 30.58 33.30
CA SER A 197 1.83 31.85 33.03
C SER A 197 1.15 31.90 31.67
N ALA A 198 1.81 31.40 30.62
CA ALA A 198 1.26 31.34 29.29
C ALA A 198 0.05 30.39 29.20
N ILE A 199 0.11 29.23 29.85
CA ILE A 199 -0.99 28.29 29.99
C ILE A 199 -2.21 28.98 30.61
N LYS A 200 -2.02 29.68 31.76
CA LYS A 200 -3.10 30.41 32.42
C LYS A 200 -3.71 31.49 31.55
N GLN A 201 -2.90 32.25 30.84
CA GLN A 201 -3.35 33.34 29.97
C GLN A 201 -4.13 32.83 28.77
N GLN A 202 -3.66 31.76 28.12
CA GLN A 202 -4.25 31.26 26.89
C GLN A 202 -5.45 30.34 27.14
N THR A 203 -5.38 29.46 28.13
CA THR A 203 -6.42 28.44 28.40
C THR A 203 -7.39 28.81 29.52
N GLY A 204 -7.04 29.78 30.37
CA GLY A 204 -7.78 30.13 31.57
C GLY A 204 -7.63 29.13 32.73
N LYS A 205 -6.85 28.06 32.52
CA LYS A 205 -6.64 26.97 33.51
C LYS A 205 -5.30 27.10 34.19
N ASP A 206 -5.23 26.77 35.46
CA ASP A 206 -3.96 26.64 36.19
C ASP A 206 -3.33 25.28 35.88
N PHE A 207 -1.98 25.22 35.86
CA PHE A 207 -1.26 23.96 35.85
C PHE A 207 -1.49 23.22 37.18
N PRO A 208 -1.95 21.94 37.15
CA PRO A 208 -2.28 21.24 38.40
C PRO A 208 -1.04 20.86 39.22
N ASP A 209 -1.03 21.23 40.47
CA ASP A 209 0.06 20.89 41.39
C ASP A 209 -0.13 19.53 42.08
N ASN A 210 -1.37 19.01 42.15
CA ASN A 210 -1.64 17.69 42.72
C ASN A 210 -1.28 16.59 41.73
N PRO A 211 -0.38 15.64 42.10
CA PRO A 211 0.03 14.56 41.18
C PRO A 211 -1.11 13.66 40.72
N MET A 212 -2.08 13.36 41.57
CA MET A 212 -3.22 12.55 41.16
C MET A 212 -4.13 13.28 40.17
N ASP A 213 -4.31 14.59 40.29
CA ASP A 213 -5.04 15.39 39.31
C ASP A 213 -4.29 15.44 37.98
N GLN A 214 -2.96 15.52 38.01
CA GLN A 214 -2.13 15.40 36.80
C GLN A 214 -2.33 14.04 36.14
N LEU A 215 -2.32 12.95 36.91
CA LEU A 215 -2.50 11.59 36.40
C LEU A 215 -3.86 11.40 35.73
N TRP A 216 -4.93 11.82 36.39
CA TRP A 216 -6.28 11.74 35.80
C TRP A 216 -6.44 12.61 34.56
N GLY A 217 -5.86 13.81 34.57
CA GLY A 217 -5.83 14.67 33.39
C GLY A 217 -5.15 14.00 32.18
N ALA A 218 -3.99 13.36 32.43
CA ALA A 218 -3.24 12.65 31.40
C ALA A 218 -3.95 11.39 30.89
N ILE A 219 -4.55 10.58 31.77
CA ILE A 219 -5.31 9.38 31.39
C ILE A 219 -6.48 9.77 30.45
N CYS A 220 -7.24 10.80 30.84
CA CYS A 220 -8.36 11.30 30.03
C CYS A 220 -7.88 11.87 28.69
N ALA A 221 -6.78 12.62 28.66
CA ALA A 221 -6.21 13.17 27.43
C ALA A 221 -5.77 12.07 26.44
N VAL A 222 -5.25 10.94 26.94
CA VAL A 222 -4.92 9.80 26.10
C VAL A 222 -6.19 9.16 25.52
N PHE A 223 -7.27 9.02 26.28
CA PHE A 223 -8.56 8.59 25.70
C PHE A 223 -9.06 9.58 24.67
N ASP A 224 -9.05 10.89 24.95
CA ASP A 224 -9.46 11.93 24.00
C ASP A 224 -8.66 11.86 22.70
N SER A 225 -7.38 11.52 22.78
CA SER A 225 -6.50 11.44 21.60
C SER A 225 -6.93 10.36 20.60
N TRP A 226 -7.74 9.37 21.01
CA TRP A 226 -8.36 8.41 20.08
C TRP A 226 -9.26 9.08 19.06
N MET A 227 -9.87 10.21 19.41
CA MET A 227 -10.78 11.00 18.57
C MET A 227 -10.12 12.22 17.94
N ASN A 228 -8.79 12.39 18.03
CA ASN A 228 -8.07 13.42 17.31
C ASN A 228 -8.18 13.22 15.79
N GLU A 229 -8.20 14.32 15.03
CA GLU A 229 -8.34 14.28 13.56
C GLU A 229 -7.30 13.37 12.90
N ARG A 230 -6.03 13.47 13.32
CA ARG A 230 -4.93 12.62 12.80
C ARG A 230 -5.14 11.13 13.10
N ALA A 231 -5.64 10.78 14.29
CA ALA A 231 -5.93 9.40 14.66
C ALA A 231 -7.15 8.85 13.90
N ILE A 232 -8.18 9.67 13.70
CA ILE A 232 -9.36 9.32 12.90
C ILE A 232 -8.95 9.09 11.44
N LEU A 233 -8.15 10.00 10.88
CA LEU A 233 -7.68 9.88 9.49
C LEU A 233 -6.83 8.62 9.29
N TYR A 234 -5.88 8.37 10.20
CA TYR A 234 -5.04 7.19 10.14
C TYR A 234 -5.86 5.89 10.24
N ARG A 235 -6.82 5.82 11.17
CA ARG A 235 -7.71 4.66 11.27
C ARG A 235 -8.55 4.43 10.00
N LYS A 236 -9.02 5.51 9.38
CA LYS A 236 -9.72 5.40 8.07
C LYS A 236 -8.82 4.82 6.98
N MET A 237 -7.57 5.28 6.91
CA MET A 237 -6.60 4.80 5.90
C MET A 237 -6.23 3.34 6.11
N GLU A 238 -6.07 2.92 7.37
CA GLU A 238 -5.64 1.56 7.73
C GLU A 238 -6.81 0.58 7.99
N GLY A 239 -8.05 1.03 7.80
CA GLY A 239 -9.23 0.20 8.04
C GLY A 239 -9.43 -0.24 9.51
N ILE A 240 -8.92 0.55 10.48
CA ILE A 240 -9.02 0.25 11.91
C ILE A 240 -10.39 0.70 12.44
N PRO A 241 -11.21 -0.22 13.00
CA PRO A 241 -12.52 0.11 13.54
C PRO A 241 -12.45 1.11 14.70
N ALA A 242 -13.36 2.07 14.74
CA ALA A 242 -13.42 3.08 15.80
C ALA A 242 -13.75 2.49 17.18
N GLU A 243 -14.55 1.43 17.21
CA GLU A 243 -14.96 0.69 18.40
C GLU A 243 -13.85 -0.10 19.08
N TRP A 244 -12.67 -0.21 18.47
CA TRP A 244 -11.54 -0.88 19.11
C TRP A 244 -11.02 -0.13 20.33
N GLY A 245 -11.12 1.20 20.35
CA GLY A 245 -10.60 2.03 21.42
C GLY A 245 -9.07 1.98 21.58
N THR A 246 -8.56 2.70 22.57
CA THR A 246 -7.16 2.64 22.99
C THR A 246 -7.07 2.25 24.46
N ALA A 247 -6.09 1.42 24.81
CA ALA A 247 -5.67 1.23 26.18
C ALA A 247 -4.79 2.40 26.64
N VAL A 248 -4.69 2.59 27.94
CA VAL A 248 -3.80 3.54 28.58
C VAL A 248 -2.81 2.81 29.46
N SER A 249 -1.51 2.93 29.19
CA SER A 249 -0.45 2.35 30.00
C SER A 249 0.22 3.43 30.84
N VAL A 250 0.24 3.24 32.14
CA VAL A 250 0.93 4.07 33.13
C VAL A 250 2.14 3.29 33.63
N MET A 251 3.34 3.89 33.53
CA MET A 251 4.58 3.19 33.85
C MET A 251 5.55 4.11 34.59
N ALA A 252 6.31 3.57 35.52
CA ALA A 252 7.38 4.30 36.17
C ALA A 252 8.35 4.89 35.17
N MET A 253 8.76 6.14 35.36
CA MET A 253 9.78 6.78 34.57
C MET A 253 11.16 6.20 34.87
N VAL A 254 11.92 5.97 33.79
CA VAL A 254 13.37 5.74 33.83
C VAL A 254 14.04 6.75 32.88
N PHE A 255 15.22 7.22 33.25
CA PHE A 255 15.82 8.41 32.67
C PHE A 255 17.14 8.10 31.96
N GLY A 256 17.20 8.32 30.66
CA GLY A 256 18.43 8.23 29.87
C GLY A 256 19.28 9.49 29.90
N ASN A 257 18.84 10.55 30.59
CA ASN A 257 19.50 11.84 30.70
C ASN A 257 20.02 12.17 32.12
N MET A 258 20.39 11.14 32.90
CA MET A 258 21.01 11.29 34.22
C MET A 258 22.54 11.25 34.18
N GLY A 259 23.15 11.75 33.13
CA GLY A 259 24.61 11.81 32.95
C GLY A 259 25.16 10.77 31.99
N ASP A 260 26.47 10.65 31.92
CA ASP A 260 27.19 9.89 30.90
C ASP A 260 27.09 8.35 31.06
N THR A 261 26.58 7.87 32.21
CA THR A 261 26.25 6.46 32.42
C THR A 261 24.82 6.10 32.08
N SER A 262 24.08 7.07 31.50
CA SER A 262 22.70 6.95 31.09
C SER A 262 22.57 7.16 29.58
N ALA A 263 21.62 6.47 28.95
CA ALA A 263 21.38 6.55 27.51
C ALA A 263 19.94 6.18 27.18
N THR A 264 19.51 6.49 25.97
CA THR A 264 18.26 5.99 25.41
C THR A 264 18.48 5.56 23.97
N GLY A 265 17.69 4.62 23.46
CA GLY A 265 17.83 4.15 22.09
C GLY A 265 16.68 3.31 21.59
N VAL A 266 16.75 3.06 20.30
CA VAL A 266 15.85 2.21 19.54
C VAL A 266 16.70 1.17 18.80
N CYS A 267 16.29 -0.08 18.85
CA CYS A 267 17.04 -1.14 18.18
C CYS A 267 16.12 -2.19 17.55
N PHE A 268 16.69 -2.89 16.57
CA PHE A 268 16.00 -3.89 15.75
C PHE A 268 16.83 -5.18 15.76
N SER A 269 16.17 -6.31 15.98
CA SER A 269 16.86 -7.61 15.98
C SER A 269 17.41 -8.00 14.62
N ARG A 270 16.79 -7.50 13.53
CA ARG A 270 17.23 -7.64 12.15
C ARG A 270 17.09 -6.30 11.41
N ASP A 271 17.77 -6.14 10.28
CA ASP A 271 17.65 -4.92 9.48
C ASP A 271 16.27 -4.83 8.82
N ALA A 272 15.51 -3.79 9.18
CA ALA A 272 14.15 -3.56 8.66
C ALA A 272 14.11 -3.14 7.18
N GLY A 273 15.23 -2.72 6.63
CA GLY A 273 15.33 -2.26 5.25
C GLY A 273 15.70 -3.36 4.24
N ASN A 274 16.58 -4.28 4.64
CA ASN A 274 17.11 -5.33 3.74
C ASN A 274 16.92 -6.76 4.28
N GLY A 275 16.48 -6.92 5.53
CA GLY A 275 16.27 -8.23 6.16
C GLY A 275 17.51 -8.94 6.68
N GLU A 276 18.69 -8.31 6.63
CA GLU A 276 19.93 -8.91 7.14
C GLU A 276 19.75 -9.28 8.62
N ASN A 277 20.17 -10.49 8.99
CA ASN A 277 20.18 -10.92 10.39
C ASN A 277 21.35 -10.24 11.12
N LEU A 278 21.20 -8.95 11.32
CA LEU A 278 22.15 -8.09 12.01
C LEU A 278 21.44 -7.24 13.03
N PHE A 279 21.81 -7.40 14.30
CA PHE A 279 21.34 -6.49 15.36
C PHE A 279 21.80 -5.08 15.05
N ASN A 280 20.88 -4.12 15.05
CA ASN A 280 21.15 -2.75 14.64
C ASN A 280 20.27 -1.75 15.41
N GLY A 281 20.57 -0.49 15.31
CA GLY A 281 19.80 0.58 15.96
C GLY A 281 20.66 1.77 16.32
N GLU A 282 20.05 2.70 17.02
CA GLU A 282 20.63 3.97 17.37
C GLU A 282 20.44 4.27 18.86
N TYR A 283 21.41 4.96 19.47
CA TYR A 283 21.34 5.40 20.86
C TYR A 283 21.96 6.78 21.02
N LEU A 284 21.57 7.45 22.10
CA LEU A 284 22.17 8.71 22.55
C LEU A 284 22.51 8.63 24.04
N ILE A 285 23.75 8.98 24.38
CA ILE A 285 24.20 9.15 25.76
C ILE A 285 23.62 10.45 26.33
N ASN A 286 23.20 10.41 27.57
CA ASN A 286 22.63 11.54 28.30
C ASN A 286 21.50 12.23 27.53
N ALA A 287 20.47 11.46 27.15
CA ALA A 287 19.34 11.88 26.33
C ALA A 287 18.04 11.19 26.75
N GLN A 288 16.91 11.81 26.40
CA GLN A 288 15.59 11.18 26.46
C GLN A 288 15.15 10.68 25.07
N GLY A 289 14.12 9.82 25.03
CA GLY A 289 13.62 9.23 23.78
C GLY A 289 13.22 10.24 22.71
N GLU A 290 12.68 11.38 23.12
CA GLU A 290 12.34 12.50 22.24
C GLU A 290 13.57 13.06 21.50
N ASP A 291 14.73 13.10 22.14
CA ASP A 291 15.96 13.63 21.56
C ASP A 291 16.48 12.75 20.40
N VAL A 292 16.22 11.43 20.46
CA VAL A 292 16.55 10.48 19.37
C VAL A 292 15.68 10.73 18.14
N VAL A 293 14.40 10.98 18.36
CA VAL A 293 13.41 11.17 17.28
C VAL A 293 13.50 12.57 16.67
N ALA A 294 13.79 13.58 17.48
CA ALA A 294 13.85 14.98 17.02
C ALA A 294 15.03 15.29 16.09
N GLY A 295 16.05 14.42 16.02
CA GLY A 295 17.22 14.58 15.15
C GLY A 295 18.10 15.80 15.47
N ILE A 296 17.99 16.37 16.66
CA ILE A 296 18.77 17.54 17.12
C ILE A 296 20.24 17.18 17.34
N ARG A 297 20.49 15.95 17.76
CA ARG A 297 21.83 15.38 17.95
C ARG A 297 21.98 14.19 17.01
N THR A 298 23.20 13.97 16.46
CA THR A 298 23.51 12.78 15.64
C THR A 298 23.50 11.54 16.53
N PRO A 299 22.59 10.58 16.34
CA PRO A 299 22.59 9.35 17.12
C PRO A 299 23.81 8.49 16.78
N GLN A 300 24.28 7.74 17.76
CA GLN A 300 25.34 6.76 17.63
C GLN A 300 24.73 5.38 17.37
N GLN A 301 25.47 4.52 16.69
CA GLN A 301 24.99 3.17 16.34
C GLN A 301 25.18 2.18 17.49
N ILE A 302 24.30 1.20 17.62
CA ILE A 302 24.35 0.16 18.66
C ILE A 302 25.58 -0.75 18.47
N THR A 303 25.78 -1.26 17.25
CA THR A 303 26.85 -2.21 16.93
C THR A 303 28.07 -1.51 16.29
N LYS A 304 29.26 -2.06 16.52
CA LYS A 304 30.50 -1.57 15.90
C LYS A 304 30.42 -1.65 14.37
N ILE A 305 29.91 -2.77 13.82
CA ILE A 305 29.76 -2.93 12.37
C ILE A 305 28.76 -1.92 11.80
N GLY A 306 27.68 -1.64 12.49
CA GLY A 306 26.71 -0.62 12.12
C GLY A 306 27.34 0.78 12.12
N SER A 307 28.14 1.10 13.13
CA SER A 307 28.88 2.37 13.25
C SER A 307 29.91 2.53 12.13
N GLN A 308 30.64 1.49 11.77
CA GLN A 308 31.59 1.50 10.67
C GLN A 308 30.91 1.73 9.31
N ARG A 309 29.84 0.99 9.02
CA ARG A 309 29.02 1.18 7.82
C ARG A 309 28.38 2.58 7.72
N TRP A 310 27.97 3.13 8.87
CA TRP A 310 27.43 4.50 8.93
C TRP A 310 28.53 5.54 8.63
N ALA A 311 29.71 5.40 9.23
CA ALA A 311 30.83 6.32 9.03
C ALA A 311 31.34 6.30 7.57
N GLU A 312 31.42 5.11 6.95
CA GLU A 312 31.79 4.97 5.54
C GLU A 312 30.82 5.73 4.63
N ARG A 313 29.50 5.59 4.86
CA ARG A 313 28.47 6.32 4.09
C ARG A 313 28.49 7.82 4.33
N ALA A 314 28.85 8.25 5.55
CA ALA A 314 28.95 9.66 5.92
C ALA A 314 30.29 10.30 5.52
N GLY A 315 31.26 9.51 5.00
CA GLY A 315 32.60 9.99 4.65
C GLY A 315 33.44 10.36 5.86
N ILE A 316 33.21 9.73 7.02
CA ILE A 316 33.89 9.98 8.30
C ILE A 316 35.01 8.95 8.47
N SER A 317 36.23 9.39 8.86
CA SER A 317 37.35 8.48 9.12
C SER A 317 37.12 7.61 10.35
N GLU A 318 37.76 6.43 10.40
CA GLU A 318 37.67 5.53 11.56
C GLU A 318 38.15 6.18 12.85
N GLU A 319 39.21 7.01 12.77
CA GLU A 319 39.74 7.77 13.92
C GLU A 319 38.69 8.75 14.46
N GLU A 320 38.01 9.47 13.58
CA GLU A 320 36.95 10.42 13.95
C GLU A 320 35.71 9.69 14.47
N ARG A 321 35.35 8.55 13.85
CA ARG A 321 34.24 7.70 14.28
C ARG A 321 34.41 7.24 15.72
N VAL A 322 35.57 6.65 16.04
CA VAL A 322 35.89 6.15 17.39
C VAL A 322 35.92 7.29 18.41
N ALA A 323 36.44 8.45 18.03
CA ALA A 323 36.57 9.59 18.93
C ALA A 323 35.24 10.29 19.24
N LYS A 324 34.38 10.45 18.24
CA LYS A 324 33.14 11.24 18.34
C LYS A 324 31.84 10.43 18.34
N TYR A 325 31.83 9.26 17.67
CA TYR A 325 30.65 8.44 17.41
C TYR A 325 30.88 6.96 17.71
N PRO A 326 31.46 6.60 18.88
CA PRO A 326 31.66 5.19 19.22
C PRO A 326 30.32 4.46 19.30
N SER A 327 30.28 3.21 18.86
CA SER A 327 29.11 2.36 19.02
C SER A 327 28.83 2.09 20.52
N MET A 328 27.60 1.64 20.82
CA MET A 328 27.26 1.18 22.18
C MET A 328 28.13 -0.03 22.56
N GLU A 329 28.44 -0.90 21.63
CA GLU A 329 29.33 -2.04 21.79
C GLU A 329 30.73 -1.62 22.28
N GLU A 330 31.25 -0.46 21.83
CA GLU A 330 32.53 0.09 22.22
C GLU A 330 32.45 0.96 23.49
N ALA A 331 31.41 1.78 23.63
CA ALA A 331 31.25 2.74 24.72
C ALA A 331 30.68 2.12 26.02
N MET A 332 29.80 1.12 25.88
CA MET A 332 29.09 0.47 27.00
C MET A 332 29.04 -1.06 26.82
N PRO A 333 30.21 -1.75 26.75
CA PRO A 333 30.26 -3.14 26.31
C PRO A 333 29.43 -4.13 27.13
N GLU A 334 29.35 -3.96 28.46
CA GLU A 334 28.56 -4.87 29.29
C GLU A 334 27.04 -4.68 29.09
N LEU A 335 26.60 -3.46 28.96
CA LEU A 335 25.21 -3.13 28.61
C LEU A 335 24.83 -3.59 27.23
N TYR A 336 25.74 -3.46 26.27
CA TYR A 336 25.55 -3.99 24.90
C TYR A 336 25.35 -5.51 24.94
N LYS A 337 26.18 -6.26 25.69
CA LYS A 337 26.02 -7.72 25.81
C LYS A 337 24.68 -8.10 26.44
N GLU A 338 24.23 -7.35 27.44
CA GLU A 338 22.93 -7.56 28.07
C GLU A 338 21.81 -7.27 27.07
N LEU A 339 21.89 -6.14 26.33
CA LEU A 339 20.92 -5.74 25.32
C LEU A 339 20.84 -6.77 24.18
N ASP A 340 21.98 -7.25 23.70
CA ASP A 340 22.06 -8.28 22.64
C ASP A 340 21.46 -9.61 23.11
N ALA A 341 21.72 -10.05 24.35
CA ALA A 341 21.09 -11.24 24.91
C ALA A 341 19.57 -11.11 25.03
N LEU A 342 19.08 -9.93 25.42
CA LEU A 342 17.65 -9.68 25.59
C LEU A 342 16.92 -9.54 24.24
N GLN A 343 17.53 -8.90 23.23
CA GLN A 343 16.92 -8.82 21.89
C GLN A 343 16.80 -10.22 21.25
N ASN A 344 17.83 -11.07 21.41
CA ASN A 344 17.78 -12.47 20.97
C ASN A 344 16.67 -13.25 21.68
N LYS A 345 16.51 -13.03 23.00
CA LYS A 345 15.44 -13.64 23.79
C LYS A 345 14.06 -13.23 23.30
N LEU A 346 13.85 -11.94 22.98
CA LEU A 346 12.59 -11.43 22.46
C LEU A 346 12.28 -11.96 21.05
N GLU A 347 13.24 -11.95 20.14
CA GLU A 347 13.06 -12.52 18.80
C GLU A 347 12.69 -14.00 18.86
N ASN A 348 13.41 -14.78 19.69
CA ASN A 348 13.11 -16.21 19.87
C ASN A 348 11.74 -16.45 20.52
N HIS A 349 11.30 -15.58 21.43
CA HIS A 349 10.00 -15.71 22.10
C HIS A 349 8.82 -15.40 21.16
N TYR A 350 8.94 -14.30 20.39
CA TYR A 350 7.88 -13.90 19.46
C TYR A 350 7.97 -14.58 18.11
N HIS A 351 9.06 -15.31 17.86
CA HIS A 351 9.36 -15.94 16.55
C HIS A 351 9.28 -14.96 15.37
N ASP A 352 9.63 -13.69 15.61
CA ASP A 352 9.64 -12.63 14.59
C ASP A 352 10.62 -11.54 14.96
N MET A 353 11.11 -10.80 13.94
CA MET A 353 11.92 -9.61 14.12
C MET A 353 11.26 -8.62 15.07
N GLN A 354 12.04 -8.11 16.01
CA GLN A 354 11.58 -7.17 17.01
C GLN A 354 12.14 -5.76 16.80
N ASP A 355 11.28 -4.79 17.02
CA ASP A 355 11.55 -3.36 17.14
C ASP A 355 11.40 -2.99 18.62
N MET A 356 12.44 -2.49 19.25
CA MET A 356 12.54 -2.33 20.70
C MET A 356 12.99 -0.93 21.07
N GLU A 357 12.38 -0.38 22.10
CA GLU A 357 12.80 0.88 22.75
C GLU A 357 13.40 0.56 24.11
N PHE A 358 14.57 1.12 24.39
CA PHE A 358 15.27 0.91 25.65
C PHE A 358 15.82 2.20 26.25
N THR A 359 16.04 2.18 27.56
CA THR A 359 16.70 3.24 28.32
C THR A 359 17.72 2.62 29.26
N VAL A 360 18.89 3.23 29.35
CA VAL A 360 19.88 2.94 30.39
C VAL A 360 19.84 4.08 31.39
N GLN A 361 19.49 3.77 32.62
CA GLN A 361 19.56 4.71 33.74
C GLN A 361 20.70 4.31 34.69
N GLU A 362 21.73 5.15 34.77
CA GLU A 362 22.87 4.93 35.69
C GLU A 362 23.44 3.49 35.61
N GLY A 363 23.68 3.03 34.38
CA GLY A 363 24.23 1.71 34.13
C GLY A 363 23.24 0.54 34.27
N LYS A 364 21.95 0.79 34.42
CA LYS A 364 20.90 -0.23 34.46
C LYS A 364 20.02 -0.16 33.22
N LEU A 365 19.89 -1.28 32.51
CA LEU A 365 19.09 -1.39 31.26
C LEU A 365 17.60 -1.61 31.57
N TRP A 366 16.75 -0.93 30.82
CA TRP A 366 15.28 -1.06 30.86
C TRP A 366 14.70 -1.07 29.45
N PHE A 367 13.74 -1.96 29.23
CA PHE A 367 12.94 -1.99 28.00
C PHE A 367 11.62 -1.24 28.21
N LEU A 368 11.31 -0.35 27.30
CA LEU A 368 10.09 0.47 27.35
C LEU A 368 9.00 -0.03 26.41
N GLN A 369 9.40 -0.72 25.33
CA GLN A 369 8.49 -1.26 24.34
C GLN A 369 9.19 -2.34 23.53
N THR A 370 8.42 -3.34 23.10
CA THR A 370 8.75 -4.23 21.99
C THR A 370 7.53 -4.41 21.09
N ARG A 371 7.79 -4.61 19.81
CA ARG A 371 6.77 -4.92 18.80
C ARG A 371 7.40 -5.67 17.63
N ASN A 372 6.60 -6.39 16.86
CA ASN A 372 7.07 -6.93 15.59
C ASN A 372 7.47 -5.77 14.67
N GLY A 373 8.69 -5.83 14.15
CA GLY A 373 9.27 -4.73 13.38
C GLY A 373 8.56 -4.50 12.05
N LYS A 374 8.17 -3.24 11.80
CA LYS A 374 7.77 -2.82 10.46
C LYS A 374 8.98 -2.91 9.53
N ARG A 375 8.76 -3.41 8.33
CA ARG A 375 9.84 -3.75 7.39
C ARG A 375 9.44 -3.50 5.94
N THR A 376 10.41 -3.30 5.06
CA THR A 376 10.21 -3.21 3.62
C THR A 376 9.76 -4.56 3.03
N GLY A 377 9.28 -4.55 1.79
CA GLY A 377 8.94 -5.79 1.06
C GLY A 377 10.13 -6.73 0.91
N THR A 378 11.32 -6.20 0.64
CA THR A 378 12.57 -6.98 0.56
C THR A 378 12.90 -7.65 1.89
N ALA A 379 12.88 -6.88 2.98
CA ALA A 379 13.14 -7.41 4.32
C ALA A 379 12.07 -8.42 4.75
N MET A 380 10.81 -8.19 4.39
CA MET A 380 9.70 -9.10 4.70
C MET A 380 9.93 -10.50 4.15
N VAL A 381 10.27 -10.60 2.85
CA VAL A 381 10.52 -11.89 2.20
C VAL A 381 11.75 -12.56 2.79
N LYS A 382 12.86 -11.82 2.91
CA LYS A 382 14.09 -12.37 3.46
C LYS A 382 13.93 -12.87 4.89
N ILE A 383 13.33 -12.08 5.76
CA ILE A 383 13.13 -12.46 7.16
C ILE A 383 12.20 -13.67 7.28
N ALA A 384 11.13 -13.74 6.49
CA ALA A 384 10.23 -14.89 6.49
C ALA A 384 10.96 -16.19 6.10
N MET A 385 11.81 -16.14 5.06
CA MET A 385 12.59 -17.30 4.61
C MET A 385 13.70 -17.66 5.61
N ASP A 386 14.43 -16.68 6.15
CA ASP A 386 15.45 -16.91 7.17
C ASP A 386 14.86 -17.59 8.43
N LEU A 387 13.73 -17.08 8.94
CA LEU A 387 13.06 -17.65 10.12
C LEU A 387 12.53 -19.08 9.86
N LEU A 388 12.10 -19.37 8.62
CA LEU A 388 11.72 -20.70 8.19
C LEU A 388 12.94 -21.64 8.18
N HIS A 389 14.05 -21.24 7.60
CA HIS A 389 15.29 -22.03 7.56
C HIS A 389 15.91 -22.25 8.95
N GLU A 390 15.77 -21.27 9.83
CA GLU A 390 16.20 -21.37 11.24
C GLU A 390 15.28 -22.28 12.06
N GLY A 391 14.14 -22.70 11.51
CA GLY A 391 13.14 -23.56 12.19
C GLY A 391 12.32 -22.83 13.26
N MET A 392 12.34 -21.49 13.24
CA MET A 392 11.54 -20.68 14.16
C MET A 392 10.06 -20.64 13.79
N ILE A 393 9.73 -20.73 12.51
CA ILE A 393 8.38 -20.75 11.98
C ILE A 393 8.20 -21.90 10.98
N ASP A 394 6.97 -22.30 10.77
CA ASP A 394 6.63 -23.28 9.72
C ASP A 394 6.30 -22.59 8.38
N GLU A 395 6.16 -23.38 7.33
CA GLU A 395 5.88 -22.91 5.97
C GLU A 395 4.57 -22.10 5.89
N LYS A 396 3.53 -22.50 6.60
CA LYS A 396 2.24 -21.81 6.61
C LYS A 396 2.36 -20.43 7.26
N THR A 397 3.08 -20.36 8.36
CA THR A 397 3.36 -19.10 9.05
C THR A 397 4.18 -18.16 8.16
N ALA A 398 5.18 -18.68 7.44
CA ALA A 398 5.98 -17.89 6.52
C ALA A 398 5.10 -17.26 5.41
N ILE A 399 4.19 -18.03 4.81
CA ILE A 399 3.24 -17.53 3.82
C ILE A 399 2.31 -16.47 4.41
N LEU A 400 1.75 -16.71 5.61
CA LEU A 400 0.78 -15.79 6.23
C LEU A 400 1.39 -14.47 6.70
N ARG A 401 2.69 -14.45 7.03
CA ARG A 401 3.39 -13.23 7.46
C ARG A 401 3.77 -12.28 6.34
N CYS A 402 3.81 -12.76 5.12
CA CYS A 402 4.09 -11.93 3.97
C CYS A 402 2.82 -11.17 3.54
N GLU A 403 2.90 -9.85 3.51
CA GLU A 403 1.81 -8.99 3.04
C GLU A 403 1.87 -8.91 1.50
N PRO A 404 0.83 -9.40 0.79
CA PRO A 404 0.88 -9.46 -0.68
C PRO A 404 1.15 -8.12 -1.36
N GLN A 405 0.58 -7.03 -0.84
CA GLN A 405 0.77 -5.70 -1.40
C GLN A 405 2.23 -5.21 -1.36
N LYS A 406 3.00 -5.64 -0.36
CA LYS A 406 4.42 -5.27 -0.25
C LYS A 406 5.32 -5.94 -1.30
N LEU A 407 4.84 -6.98 -1.98
CA LEU A 407 5.58 -7.57 -3.10
C LEU A 407 5.72 -6.61 -4.28
N ASP A 408 4.84 -5.61 -4.41
CA ASP A 408 4.98 -4.56 -5.43
C ASP A 408 6.34 -3.84 -5.34
N GLU A 409 6.87 -3.64 -4.13
CA GLU A 409 8.18 -3.03 -3.92
C GLU A 409 9.34 -3.82 -4.55
N LEU A 410 9.16 -5.12 -4.73
CA LEU A 410 10.18 -6.04 -5.29
C LEU A 410 10.11 -6.17 -6.81
N LEU A 411 9.00 -5.77 -7.43
CA LEU A 411 8.69 -6.01 -8.83
C LEU A 411 8.99 -4.79 -9.72
N HIS A 412 9.16 -3.62 -9.11
CA HIS A 412 9.32 -2.34 -9.80
C HIS A 412 10.61 -1.62 -9.42
N PRO A 413 11.17 -0.79 -10.31
CA PRO A 413 12.31 0.06 -9.98
C PRO A 413 12.00 0.99 -8.79
N VAL A 414 13.01 1.31 -8.01
CA VAL A 414 12.92 2.21 -6.85
C VAL A 414 13.94 3.35 -6.97
N PHE A 415 13.68 4.47 -6.31
CA PHE A 415 14.67 5.54 -6.21
C PHE A 415 15.79 5.22 -5.22
N ASP A 416 16.99 5.73 -5.50
CA ASP A 416 18.03 5.79 -4.48
C ASP A 416 17.58 6.65 -3.30
N LYS A 417 17.64 6.10 -2.08
CA LYS A 417 17.12 6.75 -0.86
C LYS A 417 17.79 8.10 -0.57
N LEU A 418 19.11 8.20 -0.80
CA LEU A 418 19.86 9.41 -0.54
C LEU A 418 19.54 10.50 -1.59
N ALA A 419 19.41 10.12 -2.85
CA ALA A 419 19.01 11.02 -3.92
C ALA A 419 17.57 11.52 -3.68
N LEU A 420 16.66 10.64 -3.29
CA LEU A 420 15.27 10.98 -3.00
C LEU A 420 15.12 11.97 -1.83
N SER A 421 15.90 11.81 -0.76
CA SER A 421 15.84 12.70 0.42
C SER A 421 16.20 14.17 0.12
N LYS A 422 16.91 14.42 -0.98
CA LYS A 422 17.32 15.77 -1.43
C LYS A 422 16.37 16.33 -2.51
N ALA A 423 15.43 15.52 -2.99
CA ALA A 423 14.56 15.89 -4.09
C ALA A 423 13.40 16.76 -3.63
N LYS A 424 13.01 17.71 -4.50
CA LYS A 424 11.86 18.60 -4.26
C LYS A 424 10.61 18.03 -4.92
N VAL A 425 9.57 17.76 -4.12
CA VAL A 425 8.23 17.45 -4.62
C VAL A 425 7.65 18.69 -5.29
N ILE A 426 7.18 18.56 -6.53
CA ILE A 426 6.57 19.65 -7.31
C ILE A 426 5.06 19.49 -7.49
N THR A 427 4.53 18.27 -7.40
CA THR A 427 3.09 18.01 -7.35
C THR A 427 2.82 16.59 -6.87
N GLN A 428 1.54 16.27 -6.65
CA GLN A 428 1.09 14.94 -6.26
C GLN A 428 -0.18 14.57 -7.02
N GLY A 429 -0.24 13.32 -7.46
CA GLY A 429 -1.42 12.69 -8.04
C GLY A 429 -1.73 11.36 -7.34
N LEU A 430 -2.52 10.54 -7.99
CA LEU A 430 -2.86 9.20 -7.51
C LEU A 430 -1.72 8.22 -7.84
N PRO A 431 -1.37 7.31 -6.93
CA PRO A 431 -0.37 6.26 -7.16
C PRO A 431 -0.96 5.15 -8.06
N ALA A 432 -1.07 5.46 -9.35
CA ALA A 432 -1.82 4.66 -10.30
C ALA A 432 -1.13 3.37 -10.73
N SER A 433 0.20 3.38 -10.84
CA SER A 433 1.02 2.18 -11.06
C SER A 433 2.37 2.35 -10.35
N PRO A 434 2.80 1.35 -9.54
CA PRO A 434 3.95 1.50 -8.68
C PRO A 434 5.27 1.62 -9.44
N GLY A 435 6.32 1.98 -8.71
CA GLY A 435 7.68 2.09 -9.19
C GLY A 435 8.19 3.53 -9.24
N ALA A 436 9.47 3.65 -9.59
CA ALA A 436 10.17 4.91 -9.78
C ALA A 436 10.55 5.08 -11.24
N ALA A 437 10.29 6.24 -11.80
CA ALA A 437 10.70 6.59 -13.16
C ALA A 437 11.34 7.97 -13.20
N CYS A 438 12.33 8.12 -14.05
CA CYS A 438 12.99 9.38 -14.33
C CYS A 438 13.23 9.53 -15.82
N GLY A 439 12.94 10.68 -16.38
CA GLY A 439 13.17 10.93 -17.80
C GLY A 439 12.84 12.36 -18.22
N GLN A 440 13.04 12.60 -19.51
CA GLN A 440 12.71 13.88 -20.15
C GLN A 440 11.23 13.92 -20.52
N ILE A 441 10.60 15.05 -20.32
CA ILE A 441 9.19 15.27 -20.64
C ILE A 441 8.98 15.17 -22.14
N VAL A 442 7.97 14.39 -22.56
CA VAL A 442 7.40 14.37 -23.90
C VAL A 442 5.88 14.42 -23.80
N PHE A 443 5.21 15.01 -24.78
CA PHE A 443 3.77 15.25 -24.75
C PHE A 443 2.97 14.37 -25.73
N HIS A 444 3.61 13.79 -26.73
CA HIS A 444 2.97 12.97 -27.75
C HIS A 444 3.57 11.57 -27.78
N ALA A 445 2.75 10.59 -28.15
CA ALA A 445 3.16 9.20 -28.22
C ALA A 445 4.28 8.98 -29.24
N ASP A 446 4.22 9.67 -30.38
CA ASP A 446 5.22 9.58 -31.44
C ASP A 446 6.57 10.13 -30.99
N ASP A 447 6.57 11.27 -30.27
CA ASP A 447 7.79 11.85 -29.70
C ASP A 447 8.41 10.89 -28.66
N ALA A 448 7.56 10.21 -27.86
CA ALA A 448 8.04 9.21 -26.89
C ALA A 448 8.77 8.05 -27.58
N GLN A 449 8.24 7.54 -28.67
CA GLN A 449 8.85 6.46 -29.45
C GLN A 449 10.16 6.92 -30.11
N GLU A 450 10.16 8.05 -30.80
CA GLU A 450 11.33 8.61 -31.48
C GLU A 450 12.50 8.84 -30.49
N TRP A 451 12.18 9.47 -29.36
CA TRP A 451 13.20 9.75 -28.33
C TRP A 451 13.71 8.48 -27.65
N HIS A 452 12.86 7.48 -27.49
CA HIS A 452 13.27 6.19 -26.96
C HIS A 452 14.20 5.46 -27.92
N GLU A 453 13.91 5.47 -29.21
CA GLU A 453 14.78 4.92 -30.26
C GLU A 453 16.14 5.63 -30.31
N ASP A 454 16.18 6.93 -30.02
CA ASP A 454 17.39 7.72 -29.83
C ASP A 454 18.15 7.39 -28.51
N GLY A 455 17.66 6.46 -27.71
CA GLY A 455 18.27 6.05 -26.45
C GLY A 455 18.01 6.99 -25.27
N LYS A 456 17.04 7.92 -25.39
CA LYS A 456 16.63 8.82 -24.32
C LYS A 456 15.60 8.15 -23.42
N LYS A 457 15.67 8.42 -22.11
CA LYS A 457 14.62 8.06 -21.17
C LYS A 457 13.59 9.16 -21.13
N VAL A 458 12.32 8.84 -21.32
CA VAL A 458 11.25 9.82 -21.43
C VAL A 458 10.12 9.54 -20.43
N ILE A 459 9.49 10.63 -19.97
CA ILE A 459 8.25 10.61 -19.20
C ILE A 459 7.16 11.21 -20.08
N MET A 460 6.13 10.44 -20.35
CA MET A 460 4.99 10.93 -21.16
C MET A 460 4.01 11.68 -20.28
N VAL A 461 3.80 12.96 -20.58
CA VAL A 461 2.90 13.86 -19.84
C VAL A 461 1.68 14.17 -20.69
N ARG A 462 0.50 13.80 -20.20
CA ARG A 462 -0.76 13.96 -20.93
C ARG A 462 -1.83 14.61 -20.05
N ILE A 463 -2.86 15.19 -20.64
CA ILE A 463 -4.08 15.53 -19.92
C ILE A 463 -4.76 14.23 -19.49
N GLU A 464 -4.94 13.32 -20.43
CA GLU A 464 -5.41 11.95 -20.25
C GLU A 464 -4.86 11.09 -21.40
N THR A 465 -4.79 9.77 -21.22
CA THR A 465 -4.35 8.86 -22.28
C THR A 465 -5.52 8.17 -22.95
N SER A 466 -5.32 7.80 -24.21
CA SER A 466 -6.25 7.03 -25.04
C SER A 466 -5.56 5.75 -25.56
N PRO A 467 -6.29 4.80 -26.12
CA PRO A 467 -5.70 3.62 -26.76
C PRO A 467 -4.65 3.94 -27.85
N GLU A 468 -4.74 5.09 -28.50
CA GLU A 468 -3.77 5.55 -29.50
C GLU A 468 -2.40 5.87 -28.89
N ASP A 469 -2.33 6.13 -27.59
CA ASP A 469 -1.08 6.44 -26.87
C ASP A 469 -0.29 5.19 -26.46
N LEU A 470 -0.79 3.99 -26.69
CA LEU A 470 -0.21 2.71 -26.23
C LEU A 470 1.28 2.53 -26.58
N ALA A 471 1.66 2.84 -27.81
CA ALA A 471 3.04 2.71 -28.27
C ALA A 471 3.97 3.71 -27.54
N GLY A 472 3.53 4.95 -27.36
CA GLY A 472 4.24 5.95 -26.58
C GLY A 472 4.34 5.60 -25.08
N MET A 473 3.27 5.06 -24.51
CA MET A 473 3.27 4.57 -23.12
C MET A 473 4.27 3.42 -22.93
N SER A 474 4.37 2.53 -23.89
CA SER A 474 5.33 1.43 -23.87
C SER A 474 6.78 1.92 -23.96
N ALA A 475 7.05 2.93 -24.78
CA ALA A 475 8.37 3.53 -24.95
C ALA A 475 8.81 4.38 -23.75
N ALA A 476 7.86 4.98 -23.02
CA ALA A 476 8.16 5.81 -21.87
C ALA A 476 8.61 5.02 -20.65
N GLU A 477 9.46 5.63 -19.78
CA GLU A 477 9.81 5.08 -18.46
C GLU A 477 8.65 5.24 -17.47
N GLY A 478 7.84 6.27 -17.63
CA GLY A 478 6.69 6.54 -16.79
C GLY A 478 5.68 7.49 -17.42
N ILE A 479 4.48 7.50 -16.88
CA ILE A 479 3.33 8.27 -17.36
C ILE A 479 2.82 9.19 -16.27
N LEU A 480 2.58 10.46 -16.62
CA LEU A 480 1.95 11.46 -15.77
C LEU A 480 0.71 12.01 -16.46
N THR A 481 -0.44 11.97 -15.79
CA THR A 481 -1.67 12.56 -16.34
C THR A 481 -2.29 13.59 -15.40
N ALA A 482 -2.86 14.64 -16.00
CA ALA A 482 -3.63 15.66 -15.26
C ALA A 482 -4.97 15.11 -14.77
N ARG A 483 -5.59 14.23 -15.54
CA ARG A 483 -6.89 13.62 -15.27
C ARG A 483 -6.79 12.11 -15.21
N GLY A 484 -7.80 11.49 -14.62
CA GLY A 484 -7.94 10.04 -14.53
C GLY A 484 -7.80 9.53 -13.12
N GLY A 485 -8.60 8.51 -12.81
CA GLY A 485 -8.58 7.78 -11.53
C GLY A 485 -7.69 6.54 -11.59
N MET A 486 -7.75 5.74 -10.54
CA MET A 486 -7.02 4.46 -10.43
C MET A 486 -7.45 3.41 -11.46
N THR A 487 -8.60 3.60 -12.09
CA THR A 487 -9.17 2.74 -13.13
C THR A 487 -9.17 3.37 -14.51
N SER A 488 -8.54 4.55 -14.68
CA SER A 488 -8.39 5.21 -15.99
C SER A 488 -7.54 4.37 -16.94
N HIS A 489 -7.65 4.66 -18.23
CA HIS A 489 -6.84 4.01 -19.28
C HIS A 489 -5.34 4.08 -18.93
N ALA A 490 -4.83 5.26 -18.54
CA ALA A 490 -3.43 5.41 -18.15
C ALA A 490 -3.04 4.46 -17.01
N ALA A 491 -3.85 4.39 -15.97
CA ALA A 491 -3.59 3.56 -14.79
C ALA A 491 -3.59 2.06 -15.12
N VAL A 492 -4.59 1.61 -15.85
CA VAL A 492 -4.76 0.18 -16.20
C VAL A 492 -3.66 -0.30 -17.13
N VAL A 493 -3.39 0.46 -18.19
CA VAL A 493 -2.37 0.12 -19.17
C VAL A 493 -0.97 0.17 -18.57
N ALA A 494 -0.64 1.23 -17.81
CA ALA A 494 0.66 1.33 -17.15
C ALA A 494 0.92 0.16 -16.20
N ARG A 495 -0.08 -0.25 -15.41
CA ARG A 495 0.01 -1.46 -14.57
C ARG A 495 0.22 -2.73 -15.38
N GLY A 496 -0.49 -2.87 -16.48
CA GLY A 496 -0.31 -4.00 -17.40
C GLY A 496 1.12 -4.08 -17.94
N MET A 497 1.72 -2.95 -18.28
CA MET A 497 3.08 -2.83 -18.81
C MET A 497 4.17 -2.80 -17.74
N GLY A 498 3.83 -2.76 -16.44
CA GLY A 498 4.79 -2.57 -15.36
C GLY A 498 5.49 -1.20 -15.37
N LYS A 499 4.85 -0.19 -15.97
CA LYS A 499 5.37 1.18 -16.05
C LYS A 499 4.87 2.02 -14.89
N CYS A 500 5.76 2.85 -14.33
CA CYS A 500 5.38 3.82 -13.30
C CYS A 500 4.31 4.78 -13.83
N CYS A 501 3.27 5.02 -13.04
CA CYS A 501 2.21 5.96 -13.42
C CYS A 501 1.72 6.78 -12.23
N VAL A 502 1.68 8.09 -12.41
CA VAL A 502 1.01 9.03 -11.54
C VAL A 502 -0.15 9.64 -12.33
N SER A 503 -1.37 9.39 -11.87
CA SER A 503 -2.60 9.79 -12.56
C SER A 503 -3.36 10.85 -11.76
N GLY A 504 -4.16 11.66 -12.46
CA GLY A 504 -5.03 12.63 -11.78
C GLY A 504 -4.31 13.73 -11.01
N ALA A 505 -3.13 14.14 -11.45
CA ALA A 505 -2.41 15.28 -10.89
C ALA A 505 -3.08 16.60 -11.34
N GLY A 506 -4.21 16.93 -10.72
CA GLY A 506 -5.07 18.05 -11.14
C GLY A 506 -4.45 19.45 -11.08
N SER A 507 -3.30 19.60 -10.44
CA SER A 507 -2.53 20.85 -10.38
C SER A 507 -1.66 21.10 -11.62
N ILE A 508 -1.50 20.13 -12.50
CA ILE A 508 -0.73 20.30 -13.73
C ILE A 508 -1.62 20.84 -14.87
N ASN A 509 -1.09 21.78 -15.64
CA ASN A 509 -1.74 22.34 -16.82
C ASN A 509 -0.90 22.08 -18.05
N VAL A 510 -1.38 21.16 -18.90
CA VAL A 510 -0.66 20.70 -20.10
C VAL A 510 -1.11 21.50 -21.31
N ASP A 511 -0.16 22.08 -22.03
CA ASP A 511 -0.39 22.73 -23.33
C ASP A 511 0.39 22.00 -24.45
N TYR A 512 -0.34 21.25 -25.25
CA TYR A 512 0.25 20.48 -26.37
C TYR A 512 0.81 21.33 -27.49
N LYS A 513 0.28 22.57 -27.68
CA LYS A 513 0.71 23.46 -28.76
C LYS A 513 2.08 24.06 -28.48
N THR A 514 2.30 24.46 -27.23
CA THR A 514 3.58 25.02 -26.80
C THR A 514 4.53 23.94 -26.29
N LYS A 515 4.06 22.69 -26.19
CA LYS A 515 4.81 21.56 -25.60
C LYS A 515 5.37 21.93 -24.22
N THR A 516 4.48 22.37 -23.35
CA THR A 516 4.79 22.77 -21.98
C THR A 516 3.79 22.21 -20.98
N VAL A 517 4.23 22.05 -19.73
CA VAL A 517 3.38 21.77 -18.59
C VAL A 517 3.69 22.77 -17.48
N GLU A 518 2.67 23.44 -16.98
CA GLU A 518 2.76 24.30 -15.81
C GLU A 518 2.40 23.49 -14.55
N ILE A 519 3.29 23.51 -13.55
CA ILE A 519 3.13 22.83 -12.27
C ILE A 519 3.39 23.83 -11.17
N GLU A 520 2.35 24.19 -10.41
CA GLU A 520 2.41 25.19 -9.33
C GLU A 520 3.10 26.51 -9.72
N GLY A 521 2.78 27.02 -10.93
CA GLY A 521 3.32 28.29 -11.45
C GLY A 521 4.71 28.19 -12.08
N VAL A 522 5.31 27.01 -12.13
CA VAL A 522 6.58 26.76 -12.81
C VAL A 522 6.31 26.04 -14.13
N VAL A 523 6.84 26.58 -15.22
CA VAL A 523 6.68 26.01 -16.57
C VAL A 523 7.85 25.09 -16.89
N TYR A 524 7.53 23.82 -17.17
CA TYR A 524 8.46 22.82 -17.69
C TYR A 524 8.21 22.61 -19.19
N LYS A 525 9.27 22.46 -19.95
CA LYS A 525 9.22 22.29 -21.39
C LYS A 525 9.53 20.84 -21.78
N GLU A 526 9.19 20.48 -23.01
CA GLU A 526 9.64 19.24 -23.59
C GLU A 526 11.17 19.12 -23.51
N GLY A 527 11.64 17.97 -22.99
CA GLY A 527 13.06 17.72 -22.74
C GLY A 527 13.55 18.03 -21.32
N ASP A 528 12.79 18.76 -20.51
CA ASP A 528 13.12 18.95 -19.10
C ASP A 528 12.98 17.63 -18.32
N TYR A 529 13.82 17.42 -17.30
CA TYR A 529 13.76 16.20 -16.50
C TYR A 529 12.77 16.31 -15.35
N ILE A 530 11.94 15.28 -15.20
CA ILE A 530 11.12 15.04 -14.01
C ILE A 530 11.26 13.60 -13.57
N SER A 531 10.93 13.34 -12.32
CA SER A 531 10.92 12.00 -11.72
C SER A 531 9.57 11.70 -11.08
N LEU A 532 9.05 10.50 -11.30
CA LEU A 532 7.75 10.04 -10.81
C LEU A 532 7.93 8.94 -9.77
N ASN A 533 7.21 9.04 -8.66
CA ASN A 533 7.05 7.95 -7.71
C ASN A 533 5.61 7.40 -7.82
N GLY A 534 5.45 6.36 -8.60
CA GLY A 534 4.15 5.72 -8.81
C GLY A 534 3.60 5.01 -7.58
N THR A 535 4.44 4.71 -6.59
CA THR A 535 4.03 4.09 -5.32
C THR A 535 3.39 5.10 -4.36
N THR A 536 3.86 6.36 -4.38
CA THR A 536 3.36 7.42 -3.49
C THR A 536 2.51 8.46 -4.20
N GLY A 537 2.54 8.49 -5.54
CA GLY A 537 1.89 9.52 -6.36
C GLY A 537 2.64 10.86 -6.42
N GLN A 538 3.85 10.94 -5.90
CA GLN A 538 4.65 12.16 -5.88
C GLN A 538 5.40 12.36 -7.19
N VAL A 539 5.52 13.63 -7.60
CA VAL A 539 6.30 14.08 -8.77
C VAL A 539 7.40 15.01 -8.28
N TYR A 540 8.60 14.81 -8.78
CA TYR A 540 9.79 15.54 -8.37
C TYR A 540 10.41 16.30 -9.54
N ALA A 541 10.99 17.47 -9.25
CA ALA A 541 11.78 18.21 -10.23
C ALA A 541 13.13 17.53 -10.45
N GLY A 542 13.58 17.49 -11.70
CA GLY A 542 14.92 17.02 -12.07
C GLY A 542 15.05 15.50 -12.10
N GLN A 543 16.30 15.12 -12.18
CA GLN A 543 16.70 13.72 -12.35
C GLN A 543 17.08 13.07 -11.01
N ILE A 544 16.35 12.02 -10.63
CA ILE A 544 16.64 11.20 -9.46
C ILE A 544 17.06 9.81 -9.94
N GLU A 545 18.19 9.32 -9.43
CA GLU A 545 18.71 8.00 -9.79
C GLU A 545 17.75 6.89 -9.36
N THR A 546 17.49 5.95 -10.27
CA THR A 546 16.65 4.77 -10.03
C THR A 546 17.50 3.50 -10.02
N LYS A 547 17.08 2.54 -9.20
CA LYS A 547 17.65 1.18 -9.15
C LYS A 547 16.62 0.20 -9.69
N ALA A 548 17.08 -0.70 -10.59
CA ALA A 548 16.23 -1.78 -11.09
C ALA A 548 15.78 -2.71 -9.96
N ALA A 549 14.61 -3.32 -10.11
CA ALA A 549 14.14 -4.37 -9.22
C ALA A 549 15.03 -5.62 -9.39
N GLU A 550 15.54 -6.13 -8.27
CA GLU A 550 16.30 -7.39 -8.23
C GLU A 550 15.47 -8.43 -7.45
N LEU A 551 15.05 -9.49 -8.13
CA LEU A 551 14.36 -10.60 -7.49
C LEU A 551 15.40 -11.51 -6.80
N SER A 552 15.33 -11.59 -5.48
CA SER A 552 16.22 -12.44 -4.68
C SER A 552 15.87 -13.94 -4.82
N GLY A 553 16.83 -14.81 -4.42
CA GLY A 553 16.58 -16.24 -4.29
C GLY A 553 15.47 -16.55 -3.31
N ASP A 554 15.37 -15.76 -2.23
CA ASP A 554 14.32 -15.86 -1.21
C ASP A 554 12.92 -15.58 -1.77
N PHE A 555 12.81 -14.62 -2.70
CA PHE A 555 11.57 -14.36 -3.41
C PHE A 555 11.10 -15.57 -4.23
N LYS A 556 12.03 -16.18 -4.95
CA LYS A 556 11.71 -17.38 -5.72
C LYS A 556 11.26 -18.51 -4.81
N GLU A 557 11.98 -18.72 -3.71
CA GLU A 557 11.64 -19.76 -2.72
C GLU A 557 10.26 -19.53 -2.10
N LEU A 558 9.91 -18.29 -1.75
CA LEU A 558 8.57 -17.94 -1.29
C LEU A 558 7.51 -18.28 -2.36
N MET A 559 7.77 -17.98 -3.62
CA MET A 559 6.84 -18.29 -4.70
C MET A 559 6.67 -19.81 -4.93
N ASP A 560 7.77 -20.57 -4.85
CA ASP A 560 7.72 -22.03 -4.94
C ASP A 560 6.93 -22.63 -3.75
N LEU A 561 7.08 -22.03 -2.57
CA LEU A 561 6.32 -22.40 -1.39
C LEU A 561 4.82 -22.10 -1.54
N CYS A 562 4.47 -20.95 -2.13
CA CYS A 562 3.09 -20.62 -2.46
C CYS A 562 2.46 -21.64 -3.40
N ASP A 563 3.18 -22.06 -4.44
CA ASP A 563 2.70 -23.05 -5.40
C ASP A 563 2.44 -24.43 -4.75
N LYS A 564 3.16 -24.78 -3.69
CA LYS A 564 2.96 -26.02 -2.94
C LYS A 564 1.57 -26.09 -2.26
N TYR A 565 1.05 -24.95 -1.81
CA TYR A 565 -0.19 -24.89 -1.03
C TYR A 565 -1.39 -24.41 -1.84
N THR A 566 -1.16 -23.69 -2.92
CA THR A 566 -2.25 -23.09 -3.72
C THR A 566 -3.11 -24.17 -4.38
N LYS A 567 -4.43 -23.98 -4.38
CA LYS A 567 -5.41 -24.85 -5.05
C LYS A 567 -5.95 -24.21 -6.33
N MET A 568 -5.81 -22.90 -6.47
CA MET A 568 -6.33 -22.10 -7.57
C MET A 568 -5.17 -21.64 -8.47
N GLU A 569 -5.31 -21.82 -9.77
CA GLU A 569 -4.32 -21.33 -10.73
C GLU A 569 -4.30 -19.79 -10.77
N ILE A 570 -3.13 -19.22 -10.91
CA ILE A 570 -2.98 -17.80 -11.25
C ILE A 570 -2.59 -17.72 -12.72
N ARG A 571 -3.42 -17.02 -13.48
CA ARG A 571 -3.23 -16.70 -14.89
C ARG A 571 -2.96 -15.22 -15.07
N THR A 572 -2.62 -14.84 -16.28
CA THR A 572 -2.36 -13.42 -16.60
C THR A 572 -3.33 -12.88 -17.63
N ASN A 573 -3.52 -11.55 -17.58
CA ASN A 573 -4.11 -10.78 -18.68
C ASN A 573 -2.94 -10.30 -19.54
N ALA A 574 -2.85 -10.78 -20.79
CA ALA A 574 -1.76 -10.46 -21.68
C ALA A 574 -2.27 -10.31 -23.11
N ASP A 575 -1.91 -9.21 -23.75
CA ASP A 575 -2.36 -8.84 -25.11
C ASP A 575 -1.22 -8.92 -26.14
N THR A 576 0.02 -9.13 -25.68
CA THR A 576 1.22 -9.26 -26.49
C THR A 576 2.04 -10.48 -26.11
N PRO A 577 2.89 -11.03 -27.01
CA PRO A 577 3.83 -12.09 -26.68
C PRO A 577 4.78 -11.72 -25.52
N HIS A 578 5.25 -10.48 -25.49
CA HIS A 578 6.13 -9.98 -24.44
C HIS A 578 5.45 -10.03 -23.06
N ASP A 579 4.20 -9.56 -22.94
CA ASP A 579 3.45 -9.63 -21.68
C ASP A 579 3.30 -11.09 -21.22
N ALA A 580 3.03 -11.99 -22.17
CA ALA A 580 2.90 -13.41 -21.89
C ALA A 580 4.23 -14.02 -21.35
N GLU A 581 5.36 -13.66 -21.94
CA GLU A 581 6.69 -14.10 -21.50
C GLU A 581 7.03 -13.58 -20.09
N VAL A 582 6.78 -12.30 -19.83
CA VAL A 582 6.98 -11.68 -18.52
C VAL A 582 6.13 -12.36 -17.46
N ALA A 583 4.85 -12.55 -17.72
CA ALA A 583 3.95 -13.21 -16.79
C ALA A 583 4.33 -14.67 -16.53
N ARG A 584 4.76 -15.39 -17.55
CA ARG A 584 5.24 -16.77 -17.41
C ARG A 584 6.51 -16.83 -16.55
N ALA A 585 7.42 -15.87 -16.68
CA ALA A 585 8.58 -15.74 -15.82
C ALA A 585 8.19 -15.49 -14.36
N PHE A 586 7.10 -14.77 -14.11
CA PHE A 586 6.51 -14.60 -12.77
C PHE A 586 5.68 -15.80 -12.28
N GLY A 587 5.58 -16.86 -13.08
CA GLY A 587 4.91 -18.11 -12.70
C GLY A 587 3.43 -18.20 -13.05
N ALA A 588 2.94 -17.39 -13.98
CA ALA A 588 1.59 -17.53 -14.52
C ALA A 588 1.42 -18.90 -15.20
N LYS A 589 0.29 -19.55 -14.93
CA LYS A 589 -0.04 -20.91 -15.43
C LYS A 589 -0.83 -20.89 -16.75
N GLY A 590 -1.11 -19.70 -17.28
CA GLY A 590 -1.83 -19.48 -18.53
C GLY A 590 -2.25 -18.03 -18.69
N ILE A 591 -3.04 -17.78 -19.71
CA ILE A 591 -3.70 -16.49 -19.94
C ILE A 591 -5.20 -16.64 -19.65
N GLY A 592 -5.73 -15.79 -18.78
CA GLY A 592 -7.17 -15.71 -18.48
C GLY A 592 -7.90 -14.65 -19.29
N LEU A 593 -7.20 -13.74 -19.91
CA LEU A 593 -7.77 -12.72 -20.81
C LEU A 593 -6.71 -12.22 -21.79
N THR A 594 -7.01 -12.36 -23.08
CA THR A 594 -6.39 -11.61 -24.16
C THR A 594 -7.46 -10.71 -24.79
N ARG A 595 -7.21 -9.40 -24.82
CA ARG A 595 -8.10 -8.40 -25.41
C ARG A 595 -7.73 -8.20 -26.87
N THR A 596 -8.56 -8.66 -27.79
CA THR A 596 -8.27 -8.60 -29.22
C THR A 596 -8.32 -7.19 -29.79
N GLU A 597 -9.07 -6.28 -29.17
CA GLU A 597 -9.13 -4.87 -29.54
C GLU A 597 -7.79 -4.16 -29.46
N HIS A 598 -6.96 -4.48 -28.49
CA HIS A 598 -5.64 -3.85 -28.31
C HIS A 598 -4.67 -4.19 -29.46
N MET A 599 -4.93 -5.27 -30.17
CA MET A 599 -4.12 -5.68 -31.33
C MET A 599 -4.36 -4.82 -32.58
N PHE A 600 -5.40 -3.97 -32.60
CA PHE A 600 -5.80 -3.22 -33.80
C PHE A 600 -5.27 -1.76 -33.84
N PHE A 601 -4.62 -1.27 -32.79
CA PHE A 601 -4.19 0.12 -32.70
C PHE A 601 -2.80 0.41 -33.31
N ASP A 602 -2.14 -0.56 -33.91
CA ASP A 602 -0.95 -0.37 -34.72
C ASP A 602 -1.28 0.30 -36.06
N ASP A 603 -0.44 1.21 -36.58
CA ASP A 603 -0.67 2.07 -37.74
C ASP A 603 -1.23 1.34 -38.98
N GLN A 604 -0.73 0.15 -39.26
CA GLN A 604 -1.20 -0.61 -40.43
C GLN A 604 -2.52 -1.34 -40.16
N LYS A 605 -2.71 -1.80 -38.94
CA LYS A 605 -3.87 -2.56 -38.53
C LYS A 605 -5.10 -1.68 -38.37
N ILE A 606 -4.91 -0.46 -37.81
CA ILE A 606 -6.01 0.47 -37.61
C ILE A 606 -6.64 0.94 -38.91
N VAL A 607 -5.84 1.10 -39.98
CA VAL A 607 -6.36 1.48 -41.30
C VAL A 607 -7.30 0.40 -41.83
N ALA A 608 -6.91 -0.88 -41.75
CA ALA A 608 -7.76 -1.99 -42.21
C ALA A 608 -9.03 -2.13 -41.35
N MET A 609 -8.95 -1.86 -40.04
CA MET A 609 -10.13 -1.83 -39.16
C MET A 609 -11.09 -0.71 -39.53
N ARG A 610 -10.58 0.47 -39.83
CA ARG A 610 -11.36 1.63 -40.31
C ARG A 610 -12.00 1.36 -41.68
N GLU A 611 -11.32 0.65 -42.60
CA GLU A 611 -11.91 0.19 -43.87
C GLU A 611 -13.11 -0.72 -43.61
N MET A 612 -13.01 -1.66 -42.70
CA MET A 612 -14.10 -2.54 -42.31
C MET A 612 -15.30 -1.75 -41.75
N ILE A 613 -15.04 -0.73 -40.90
CA ILE A 613 -16.08 0.14 -40.33
C ILE A 613 -16.79 0.98 -41.38
N LEU A 614 -16.08 1.43 -42.41
CA LEU A 614 -16.64 2.22 -43.51
C LEU A 614 -17.40 1.39 -44.57
N ALA A 615 -17.17 0.10 -44.57
CA ALA A 615 -17.80 -0.79 -45.60
C ALA A 615 -19.31 -0.86 -45.40
N ASP A 616 -20.07 -0.67 -46.52
CA ASP A 616 -21.52 -0.71 -46.55
C ASP A 616 -22.06 -2.12 -46.91
N SER A 617 -21.21 -3.05 -47.31
CA SER A 617 -21.58 -4.42 -47.73
C SER A 617 -20.79 -5.48 -46.97
N VAL A 618 -21.32 -6.70 -46.98
CA VAL A 618 -20.63 -7.88 -46.40
C VAL A 618 -19.32 -8.13 -47.15
N GLU A 619 -19.32 -8.07 -48.48
CA GLU A 619 -18.10 -8.26 -49.29
C GLU A 619 -17.03 -7.21 -48.98
N GLY A 620 -17.46 -5.96 -48.76
CA GLY A 620 -16.54 -4.88 -48.38
C GLY A 620 -15.90 -5.14 -47.03
N ARG A 621 -16.70 -5.57 -46.04
CA ARG A 621 -16.18 -5.94 -44.72
C ARG A 621 -15.26 -7.15 -44.78
N GLU A 622 -15.60 -8.18 -45.51
CA GLU A 622 -14.77 -9.36 -45.68
C GLU A 622 -13.42 -9.04 -46.32
N LYS A 623 -13.38 -8.14 -47.32
CA LYS A 623 -12.11 -7.67 -47.87
C LYS A 623 -11.22 -6.96 -46.87
N ALA A 624 -11.80 -6.09 -46.06
CA ALA A 624 -11.04 -5.39 -44.98
C ALA A 624 -10.57 -6.37 -43.92
N LEU A 625 -11.42 -7.29 -43.46
CA LEU A 625 -11.10 -8.33 -42.51
C LEU A 625 -10.01 -9.30 -43.03
N ALA A 626 -9.98 -9.59 -44.34
CA ALA A 626 -8.91 -10.38 -44.93
C ALA A 626 -7.53 -9.71 -44.80
N LYS A 627 -7.47 -8.39 -44.74
CA LYS A 627 -6.22 -7.65 -44.44
C LYS A 627 -5.80 -7.74 -42.99
N LEU A 628 -6.77 -7.82 -42.06
CA LEU A 628 -6.49 -7.94 -40.59
C LEU A 628 -6.10 -9.37 -40.21
N LEU A 629 -6.60 -10.36 -40.90
CA LEU A 629 -6.40 -11.76 -40.54
C LEU A 629 -4.93 -12.16 -40.36
N PRO A 630 -3.99 -11.85 -41.28
CA PRO A 630 -2.57 -12.19 -41.09
C PRO A 630 -1.95 -11.55 -39.86
N TYR A 631 -2.30 -10.32 -39.55
CA TYR A 631 -1.77 -9.60 -38.39
C TYR A 631 -2.26 -10.24 -37.08
N GLN A 632 -3.56 -10.47 -36.95
CA GLN A 632 -4.11 -11.12 -35.77
C GLN A 632 -3.58 -12.54 -35.59
N LYS A 633 -3.48 -13.30 -36.69
CA LYS A 633 -2.89 -14.64 -36.65
C LYS A 633 -1.44 -14.62 -36.15
N ALA A 634 -0.64 -13.64 -36.57
CA ALA A 634 0.73 -13.48 -36.10
C ALA A 634 0.80 -13.13 -34.59
N ASP A 635 -0.08 -12.25 -34.12
CA ASP A 635 -0.18 -11.90 -32.70
C ASP A 635 -0.53 -13.14 -31.87
N PHE A 636 -1.53 -13.91 -32.27
CA PHE A 636 -1.92 -15.14 -31.58
C PHE A 636 -0.84 -16.23 -31.62
N TYR A 637 -0.16 -16.35 -32.76
CA TYR A 637 0.97 -17.27 -32.91
C TYR A 637 2.06 -16.96 -31.87
N GLY A 638 2.44 -15.71 -31.73
CA GLY A 638 3.43 -15.29 -30.72
C GLY A 638 2.98 -15.56 -29.29
N ILE A 639 1.72 -15.26 -28.97
CA ILE A 639 1.14 -15.51 -27.64
C ILE A 639 1.08 -17.01 -27.31
N PHE A 640 0.57 -17.84 -28.22
CA PHE A 640 0.52 -19.29 -28.01
C PHE A 640 1.89 -19.93 -27.88
N LYS A 641 2.89 -19.40 -28.62
CA LYS A 641 4.27 -19.87 -28.52
C LYS A 641 4.89 -19.53 -27.18
N ALA A 642 4.68 -18.32 -26.67
CA ALA A 642 5.11 -17.89 -25.34
C ALA A 642 4.46 -18.72 -24.22
N MET A 643 3.21 -19.14 -24.43
CA MET A 643 2.39 -19.93 -23.50
C MET A 643 2.26 -21.41 -23.89
N ASP A 644 3.29 -21.98 -24.49
CA ASP A 644 3.28 -23.38 -24.90
C ASP A 644 2.85 -24.32 -23.76
N GLY A 645 1.84 -25.16 -24.03
CA GLY A 645 1.26 -26.08 -23.05
C GLY A 645 0.30 -25.46 -22.03
N CYS A 646 0.09 -24.15 -22.08
CA CYS A 646 -0.80 -23.44 -21.17
C CYS A 646 -2.10 -23.00 -21.88
N HIS A 647 -3.18 -22.95 -21.13
CA HIS A 647 -4.45 -22.39 -21.62
C HIS A 647 -4.30 -20.90 -21.93
N VAL A 648 -4.82 -20.49 -23.08
CA VAL A 648 -4.86 -19.10 -23.53
C VAL A 648 -6.30 -18.73 -23.86
N ASN A 649 -6.90 -17.89 -23.02
CA ASN A 649 -8.26 -17.43 -23.15
C ASN A 649 -8.30 -16.12 -23.95
N ILE A 650 -8.90 -16.18 -25.11
CA ILE A 650 -8.98 -15.07 -26.07
C ILE A 650 -10.41 -14.55 -26.13
N ARG A 651 -10.61 -13.31 -25.73
CA ARG A 651 -11.90 -12.62 -25.86
C ARG A 651 -12.08 -12.11 -27.30
N LEU A 652 -13.19 -12.46 -27.92
CA LEU A 652 -13.59 -11.88 -29.18
C LEU A 652 -13.83 -10.37 -29.02
N LEU A 653 -13.84 -9.65 -30.15
CA LEU A 653 -13.97 -8.19 -30.18
C LEU A 653 -15.10 -7.70 -29.29
N ASP A 654 -14.77 -6.83 -28.31
CA ASP A 654 -15.70 -6.38 -27.30
C ASP A 654 -16.15 -4.92 -27.46
N PRO A 655 -15.26 -3.92 -27.67
CA PRO A 655 -15.68 -2.52 -27.71
C PRO A 655 -16.54 -2.18 -28.92
N PRO A 656 -17.36 -1.13 -28.87
CA PRO A 656 -18.12 -0.65 -30.01
C PRO A 656 -17.21 -0.04 -31.08
N LEU A 657 -17.67 -0.09 -32.34
CA LEU A 657 -16.85 0.32 -33.50
C LEU A 657 -16.41 1.80 -33.46
N HIS A 658 -17.14 2.66 -32.75
CA HIS A 658 -16.77 4.07 -32.65
C HIS A 658 -15.44 4.32 -31.92
N GLU A 659 -14.97 3.38 -31.12
CA GLU A 659 -13.66 3.49 -30.43
C GLU A 659 -12.46 3.45 -31.41
N PHE A 660 -12.64 2.87 -32.57
CA PHE A 660 -11.60 2.76 -33.61
C PHE A 660 -11.54 3.95 -34.58
N VAL A 661 -12.43 4.91 -34.44
CA VAL A 661 -12.52 6.07 -35.33
C VAL A 661 -12.24 7.37 -34.57
N PRO A 662 -11.56 8.35 -35.18
CA PRO A 662 -11.26 9.61 -34.53
C PRO A 662 -12.51 10.47 -34.32
N HIS A 663 -12.58 11.14 -33.17
CA HIS A 663 -13.70 12.01 -32.76
C HIS A 663 -13.41 13.50 -33.03
N ASP A 664 -12.14 13.88 -33.16
CA ASP A 664 -11.69 15.23 -33.47
C ASP A 664 -11.57 15.48 -34.97
N LEU A 665 -11.63 16.74 -35.36
CA LEU A 665 -11.63 17.13 -36.80
C LEU A 665 -10.29 16.78 -37.46
N ALA A 666 -9.16 16.98 -36.76
CA ALA A 666 -7.83 16.72 -37.34
C ALA A 666 -7.60 15.23 -37.59
N GLY A 667 -8.00 14.36 -36.67
CA GLY A 667 -7.96 12.91 -36.85
C GLY A 667 -8.91 12.45 -37.98
N GLN A 668 -10.12 13.04 -38.12
CA GLN A 668 -11.05 12.74 -39.21
C GLN A 668 -10.51 13.15 -40.58
N GLU A 669 -9.83 14.30 -40.67
CA GLU A 669 -9.15 14.74 -41.89
C GLU A 669 -7.99 13.81 -42.26
N THR A 670 -7.20 13.37 -41.29
CA THR A 670 -6.14 12.39 -41.51
C THR A 670 -6.71 11.06 -41.99
N MET A 671 -7.74 10.54 -41.33
CA MET A 671 -8.43 9.31 -41.72
C MET A 671 -9.02 9.42 -43.13
N ALA A 672 -9.66 10.53 -43.49
CA ALA A 672 -10.21 10.79 -44.82
C ALA A 672 -9.13 10.71 -45.90
N LYS A 673 -7.95 11.30 -45.61
CA LYS A 673 -6.79 11.25 -46.52
C LYS A 673 -6.25 9.81 -46.70
N GLU A 674 -6.10 9.07 -45.60
CA GLU A 674 -5.62 7.69 -45.60
C GLU A 674 -6.59 6.76 -46.37
N MET A 675 -7.88 6.96 -46.19
CA MET A 675 -8.93 6.13 -46.74
C MET A 675 -9.32 6.54 -48.17
N GLY A 676 -8.88 7.68 -48.65
CA GLY A 676 -9.23 8.21 -49.96
C GLY A 676 -10.70 8.59 -50.14
N VAL A 677 -11.36 9.00 -49.07
CA VAL A 677 -12.77 9.44 -48.99
C VAL A 677 -12.87 10.89 -48.51
N SER A 678 -14.06 11.48 -48.59
CA SER A 678 -14.27 12.85 -48.10
C SER A 678 -14.37 12.89 -46.60
N VAL A 679 -13.96 14.05 -45.98
CA VAL A 679 -14.12 14.30 -44.55
C VAL A 679 -15.59 14.24 -44.13
N GLU A 680 -16.50 14.70 -44.97
CA GLU A 680 -17.95 14.63 -44.76
C GLU A 680 -18.46 13.19 -44.62
N GLU A 681 -17.91 12.30 -45.43
CA GLU A 681 -18.25 10.87 -45.39
C GLU A 681 -17.77 10.24 -44.05
N ILE A 682 -16.53 10.55 -43.62
CA ILE A 682 -16.02 10.14 -42.30
C ILE A 682 -16.90 10.70 -41.18
N LYS A 683 -17.21 11.99 -41.18
CA LYS A 683 -18.08 12.61 -40.17
C LYS A 683 -19.46 11.95 -40.14
N LYS A 684 -20.07 11.68 -41.29
CA LYS A 684 -21.35 11.01 -41.35
C LYS A 684 -21.29 9.61 -40.73
N ARG A 685 -20.23 8.86 -41.00
CA ARG A 685 -20.05 7.51 -40.44
C ARG A 685 -19.79 7.55 -38.95
N VAL A 686 -18.89 8.41 -38.48
CA VAL A 686 -18.61 8.60 -37.05
C VAL A 686 -19.89 8.97 -36.30
N ASN A 687 -20.65 9.94 -36.81
CA ASN A 687 -21.93 10.33 -36.22
C ASN A 687 -22.97 9.20 -36.20
N SER A 688 -22.97 8.32 -37.23
CA SER A 688 -23.87 7.17 -37.25
C SER A 688 -23.53 6.08 -36.24
N LEU A 689 -22.28 6.04 -35.78
CA LEU A 689 -21.79 5.12 -34.76
C LEU A 689 -21.93 5.69 -33.34
N ALA A 690 -22.19 6.99 -33.20
CA ALA A 690 -22.31 7.64 -31.93
C ALA A 690 -23.51 7.09 -31.15
N GLU A 691 -23.28 6.64 -29.94
CA GLU A 691 -24.29 6.13 -29.02
C GLU A 691 -24.35 6.99 -27.75
N ASN A 692 -25.53 7.17 -27.17
CA ASN A 692 -25.69 7.91 -25.91
C ASN A 692 -25.03 7.18 -24.74
N ASN A 693 -25.04 5.86 -24.77
CA ASN A 693 -24.39 5.01 -23.77
C ASN A 693 -23.70 3.82 -24.45
N PRO A 694 -22.46 4.01 -24.93
CA PRO A 694 -21.73 2.99 -25.68
C PRO A 694 -21.51 1.70 -24.89
N MET A 695 -21.36 1.80 -23.57
CA MET A 695 -21.15 0.63 -22.69
C MET A 695 -22.34 -0.33 -22.68
N LEU A 696 -23.55 0.16 -22.92
CA LEU A 696 -24.79 -0.62 -23.02
C LEU A 696 -25.29 -0.81 -24.44
N GLY A 697 -24.51 -0.38 -25.42
CA GLY A 697 -24.88 -0.28 -26.81
C GLY A 697 -24.47 -1.46 -27.69
N HIS A 698 -24.10 -1.14 -28.91
CA HIS A 698 -23.74 -2.09 -29.99
C HIS A 698 -22.27 -2.51 -29.87
N ARG A 699 -22.00 -3.43 -28.96
CA ARG A 699 -20.66 -3.97 -28.67
C ARG A 699 -20.71 -5.48 -28.40
N GLY A 700 -19.53 -6.10 -28.25
CA GLY A 700 -19.39 -7.49 -27.84
C GLY A 700 -20.11 -8.48 -28.74
N CYS A 701 -20.82 -9.44 -28.18
CA CYS A 701 -21.57 -10.43 -28.94
C CYS A 701 -22.67 -9.81 -29.84
N ARG A 702 -23.20 -8.64 -29.45
CA ARG A 702 -24.21 -7.94 -30.26
C ARG A 702 -23.61 -7.52 -31.61
N LEU A 703 -22.36 -7.06 -31.58
CA LEU A 703 -21.59 -6.73 -32.78
C LEU A 703 -21.30 -7.99 -33.63
N GLY A 704 -20.86 -9.08 -32.96
CA GLY A 704 -20.61 -10.35 -33.63
C GLY A 704 -21.87 -11.03 -34.22
N ILE A 705 -23.05 -10.72 -33.67
CA ILE A 705 -24.33 -11.20 -34.24
C ILE A 705 -24.74 -10.40 -35.47
N THR A 706 -24.58 -9.07 -35.43
CA THR A 706 -24.94 -8.19 -36.56
C THR A 706 -23.91 -8.23 -37.69
N PHE A 707 -22.64 -8.48 -37.38
CA PHE A 707 -21.53 -8.63 -38.33
C PHE A 707 -20.78 -9.95 -38.09
N PRO A 708 -21.38 -11.10 -38.41
CA PRO A 708 -20.83 -12.43 -38.11
C PRO A 708 -19.48 -12.71 -38.76
N GLU A 709 -19.14 -12.00 -39.82
CA GLU A 709 -17.84 -12.07 -40.50
C GLU A 709 -16.68 -11.67 -39.57
N ILE A 710 -16.89 -10.80 -38.59
CA ILE A 710 -15.87 -10.44 -37.59
C ILE A 710 -15.55 -11.65 -36.73
N THR A 711 -16.55 -12.34 -36.21
CA THR A 711 -16.38 -13.55 -35.41
C THR A 711 -15.70 -14.65 -36.19
N ALA A 712 -16.08 -14.83 -37.45
CA ALA A 712 -15.47 -15.82 -38.36
C ALA A 712 -13.98 -15.50 -38.60
N MET A 713 -13.63 -14.24 -38.87
CA MET A 713 -12.25 -13.81 -39.07
C MET A 713 -11.38 -14.07 -37.82
N GLN A 714 -11.84 -13.66 -36.63
CA GLN A 714 -11.09 -13.85 -35.38
C GLN A 714 -10.91 -15.33 -35.07
N THR A 715 -11.94 -16.15 -35.25
CA THR A 715 -11.85 -17.61 -35.08
C THR A 715 -10.83 -18.23 -36.03
N ARG A 716 -10.81 -17.80 -37.28
CA ARG A 716 -9.84 -18.25 -38.30
C ARG A 716 -8.41 -17.85 -37.89
N ALA A 717 -8.19 -16.65 -37.37
CA ALA A 717 -6.89 -16.18 -36.91
C ALA A 717 -6.39 -16.98 -35.70
N ILE A 718 -7.28 -17.24 -34.73
CA ILE A 718 -6.94 -17.98 -33.49
C ILE A 718 -6.58 -19.44 -33.85
N LEU A 719 -7.45 -20.11 -34.50
CA LEU A 719 -7.27 -21.55 -34.81
C LEU A 719 -6.20 -21.78 -35.91
N GLY A 720 -6.04 -20.84 -36.84
CA GLY A 720 -4.97 -20.87 -37.83
C GLY A 720 -3.59 -20.81 -37.18
N ALA A 721 -3.39 -19.89 -36.25
CA ALA A 721 -2.15 -19.79 -35.45
C ALA A 721 -1.88 -21.05 -34.63
N ALA A 722 -2.93 -21.60 -34.02
CA ALA A 722 -2.82 -22.84 -33.25
C ALA A 722 -2.46 -24.05 -34.14
N CYS A 723 -3.07 -24.15 -35.31
CA CYS A 723 -2.75 -25.21 -36.26
C CYS A 723 -1.30 -25.15 -36.78
N GLU A 724 -0.80 -23.93 -37.05
CA GLU A 724 0.60 -23.76 -37.49
C GLU A 724 1.57 -24.23 -36.40
N LEU A 725 1.35 -23.79 -35.15
CA LEU A 725 2.19 -24.19 -34.00
C LEU A 725 2.10 -25.70 -33.72
N LYS A 726 0.93 -26.30 -33.85
CA LYS A 726 0.81 -27.76 -33.65
C LYS A 726 1.61 -28.55 -34.70
N LYS A 727 1.66 -28.08 -35.95
CA LYS A 727 2.51 -28.66 -36.99
C LYS A 727 3.99 -28.52 -36.70
N GLU A 728 4.38 -27.47 -36.00
CA GLU A 728 5.75 -27.22 -35.56
C GLU A 728 6.16 -27.99 -34.30
N GLY A 729 5.23 -28.73 -33.67
CA GLY A 729 5.48 -29.55 -32.50
C GLY A 729 5.16 -28.89 -31.16
N PHE A 730 4.56 -27.69 -31.16
CA PHE A 730 4.05 -27.02 -29.94
C PHE A 730 2.68 -27.58 -29.52
N ASN A 731 2.27 -27.27 -28.33
CA ASN A 731 0.98 -27.68 -27.76
C ASN A 731 0.09 -26.47 -27.40
N PRO A 732 -0.46 -25.72 -28.37
CA PRO A 732 -1.36 -24.62 -28.11
C PRO A 732 -2.67 -25.10 -27.51
N CYS A 733 -3.19 -24.40 -26.49
CA CYS A 733 -4.45 -24.71 -25.82
C CYS A 733 -5.40 -23.50 -25.87
N PRO A 734 -6.04 -23.22 -27.03
CA PRO A 734 -6.91 -22.08 -27.20
C PRO A 734 -8.22 -22.21 -26.42
N GLU A 735 -8.64 -21.10 -25.83
CA GLU A 735 -9.98 -20.90 -25.28
C GLU A 735 -10.58 -19.66 -25.96
N ILE A 736 -11.75 -19.80 -26.57
CA ILE A 736 -12.44 -18.70 -27.26
C ILE A 736 -13.59 -18.22 -26.40
N MET A 737 -13.55 -16.95 -26.03
CA MET A 737 -14.50 -16.35 -25.09
C MET A 737 -15.40 -15.34 -25.80
N VAL A 738 -16.72 -15.57 -25.70
CA VAL A 738 -17.74 -14.66 -26.22
C VAL A 738 -18.08 -13.63 -25.15
N PRO A 739 -17.85 -12.32 -25.40
CA PRO A 739 -18.12 -11.26 -24.43
C PRO A 739 -19.59 -10.84 -24.40
N LEU A 740 -20.02 -10.22 -23.31
CA LEU A 740 -21.24 -9.42 -23.16
C LEU A 740 -22.54 -10.19 -23.39
N ILE A 741 -22.56 -11.49 -23.19
CA ILE A 741 -23.82 -12.23 -23.35
C ILE A 741 -24.81 -11.97 -22.19
N GLY A 742 -26.07 -11.81 -22.53
CA GLY A 742 -27.20 -11.73 -21.60
C GLY A 742 -28.15 -12.92 -21.69
N THR A 743 -28.09 -13.69 -22.80
CA THR A 743 -28.94 -14.86 -23.05
C THR A 743 -28.14 -16.02 -23.64
N VAL A 744 -28.62 -17.24 -23.38
CA VAL A 744 -28.01 -18.43 -23.98
C VAL A 744 -28.11 -18.43 -25.54
N GLN A 745 -29.12 -17.78 -26.11
CA GLN A 745 -29.31 -17.71 -27.56
C GLN A 745 -28.20 -16.90 -28.24
N GLU A 746 -27.75 -15.81 -27.61
CA GLU A 746 -26.59 -15.04 -28.07
C GLU A 746 -25.33 -15.92 -28.15
N LEU A 747 -25.09 -16.74 -27.14
CA LEU A 747 -23.96 -17.66 -27.12
C LEU A 747 -24.11 -18.74 -28.19
N LYS A 748 -25.30 -19.32 -28.35
CA LYS A 748 -25.59 -20.35 -29.38
C LYS A 748 -25.29 -19.82 -30.77
N GLN A 749 -25.68 -18.60 -31.10
CA GLN A 749 -25.42 -17.99 -32.38
C GLN A 749 -23.92 -17.81 -32.66
N GLN A 750 -23.18 -17.26 -31.70
CA GLN A 750 -21.74 -17.09 -31.83
C GLN A 750 -21.00 -18.43 -31.90
N LYS A 751 -21.38 -19.37 -31.04
CA LYS A 751 -20.82 -20.73 -31.04
C LYS A 751 -21.00 -21.44 -32.38
N ALA A 752 -22.17 -21.29 -33.03
CA ALA A 752 -22.41 -21.86 -34.34
C ALA A 752 -21.43 -21.34 -35.39
N ILE A 753 -21.12 -20.03 -35.38
CA ILE A 753 -20.14 -19.42 -36.28
C ILE A 753 -18.74 -19.96 -36.01
N ILE A 754 -18.34 -20.01 -34.72
CA ILE A 754 -17.03 -20.52 -34.29
C ILE A 754 -16.83 -21.96 -34.73
N LEU A 755 -17.83 -22.84 -34.50
CA LEU A 755 -17.74 -24.24 -34.85
C LEU A 755 -17.73 -24.46 -36.38
N ALA A 756 -18.52 -23.70 -37.16
CA ALA A 756 -18.50 -23.76 -38.62
C ALA A 756 -17.13 -23.34 -39.17
N THR A 757 -16.58 -22.22 -38.66
CA THR A 757 -15.26 -21.71 -39.05
C THR A 757 -14.15 -22.67 -38.67
N SER A 758 -14.20 -23.28 -37.47
CA SER A 758 -13.20 -24.24 -37.02
C SER A 758 -13.06 -25.44 -37.96
N LYS A 759 -14.18 -25.97 -38.46
CA LYS A 759 -14.18 -27.09 -39.44
C LYS A 759 -13.47 -26.71 -40.73
N GLU A 760 -13.73 -25.51 -41.25
CA GLU A 760 -13.06 -25.00 -42.43
C GLU A 760 -11.56 -24.89 -42.25
N VAL A 761 -11.14 -24.27 -41.12
CA VAL A 761 -9.73 -24.09 -40.78
C VAL A 761 -8.99 -25.40 -40.63
N PHE A 762 -9.60 -26.40 -39.97
CA PHE A 762 -8.95 -27.70 -39.76
C PHE A 762 -8.81 -28.49 -41.09
N ILE A 763 -9.74 -28.35 -41.99
CA ILE A 763 -9.62 -28.90 -43.34
C ILE A 763 -8.50 -28.20 -44.10
N GLU A 764 -8.45 -26.87 -44.05
CA GLU A 764 -7.45 -26.05 -44.73
C GLU A 764 -6.01 -26.35 -44.27
N TYR A 765 -5.81 -26.46 -42.94
CA TYR A 765 -4.50 -26.77 -42.38
C TYR A 765 -4.16 -28.27 -42.30
N GLY A 766 -5.15 -29.15 -42.46
CA GLY A 766 -4.95 -30.60 -42.38
C GLY A 766 -4.55 -31.10 -40.98
N VAL A 767 -4.88 -30.34 -39.92
CA VAL A 767 -4.65 -30.71 -38.53
C VAL A 767 -5.78 -30.14 -37.67
N GLU A 768 -6.18 -30.88 -36.66
CA GLU A 768 -7.16 -30.45 -35.67
C GLU A 768 -6.45 -30.04 -34.36
N VAL A 769 -6.93 -28.97 -33.75
CA VAL A 769 -6.50 -28.48 -32.42
C VAL A 769 -7.70 -28.55 -31.49
N GLU A 770 -7.48 -29.10 -30.29
CA GLU A 770 -8.50 -29.04 -29.26
C GLU A 770 -8.63 -27.62 -28.74
N PHE A 771 -9.84 -27.12 -28.60
CA PHE A 771 -10.13 -25.80 -28.08
C PHE A 771 -11.45 -25.81 -27.31
N GLU A 772 -11.63 -24.82 -26.46
CA GLU A 772 -12.87 -24.64 -25.69
C GLU A 772 -13.56 -23.34 -26.04
N ILE A 773 -14.89 -23.36 -25.96
CA ILE A 773 -15.74 -22.18 -26.15
C ILE A 773 -16.40 -21.87 -24.82
N GLY A 774 -16.15 -20.69 -24.30
CA GLY A 774 -16.77 -20.19 -23.09
C GLY A 774 -17.30 -18.79 -23.23
N THR A 775 -17.67 -18.19 -22.12
CA THR A 775 -18.24 -16.87 -22.15
C THR A 775 -17.76 -16.05 -20.94
N MET A 776 -17.76 -14.73 -21.13
CA MET A 776 -17.62 -13.81 -20.04
C MET A 776 -18.97 -13.61 -19.33
N ILE A 777 -18.99 -13.80 -18.02
CA ILE A 777 -20.15 -13.45 -17.18
C ILE A 777 -19.89 -12.05 -16.62
N GLU A 778 -20.52 -11.08 -17.19
CA GLU A 778 -20.31 -9.65 -16.90
C GLU A 778 -21.60 -8.83 -16.89
N ILE A 779 -22.70 -9.46 -17.28
CA ILE A 779 -24.04 -8.88 -17.19
C ILE A 779 -24.80 -9.57 -16.04
N PRO A 780 -25.45 -8.85 -15.13
CA PRO A 780 -26.20 -9.45 -14.02
C PRO A 780 -27.22 -10.50 -14.47
N ARG A 781 -27.88 -10.28 -15.61
CA ARG A 781 -28.81 -11.27 -16.17
C ARG A 781 -28.12 -12.60 -16.52
N ALA A 782 -26.91 -12.54 -17.07
CA ALA A 782 -26.12 -13.74 -17.38
C ALA A 782 -25.78 -14.52 -16.09
N ALA A 783 -25.41 -13.83 -15.02
CA ALA A 783 -25.16 -14.45 -13.72
C ALA A 783 -26.41 -15.15 -13.17
N LEU A 784 -27.59 -14.52 -13.27
CA LEU A 784 -28.87 -15.07 -12.83
C LEU A 784 -29.32 -16.28 -13.67
N THR A 785 -28.95 -16.34 -14.94
CA THR A 785 -29.34 -17.44 -15.86
C THR A 785 -28.16 -18.35 -16.21
N ALA A 786 -27.14 -18.37 -15.35
CA ALA A 786 -25.90 -19.10 -15.60
C ALA A 786 -26.10 -20.62 -15.85
N GLY A 787 -27.09 -21.24 -15.23
CA GLY A 787 -27.43 -22.64 -15.49
C GLY A 787 -27.80 -22.93 -16.93
N GLN A 788 -28.57 -22.04 -17.56
CA GLN A 788 -28.90 -22.14 -18.99
C GLN A 788 -27.69 -21.91 -19.89
N ILE A 789 -26.87 -20.94 -19.53
CA ILE A 789 -25.65 -20.58 -20.28
C ILE A 789 -24.63 -21.72 -20.22
N ALA A 790 -24.53 -22.44 -19.11
CA ALA A 790 -23.64 -23.58 -18.92
C ALA A 790 -24.02 -24.80 -19.79
N GLU A 791 -25.20 -24.85 -20.36
CA GLU A 791 -25.54 -25.86 -21.36
C GLU A 791 -24.64 -25.75 -22.60
N GLU A 792 -24.28 -24.53 -22.96
CA GLU A 792 -23.49 -24.21 -24.14
C GLU A 792 -22.04 -23.83 -23.86
N ALA A 793 -21.77 -23.16 -22.73
CA ALA A 793 -20.44 -22.73 -22.35
C ALA A 793 -19.66 -23.84 -21.65
N GLN A 794 -18.40 -24.04 -22.04
CA GLN A 794 -17.48 -25.00 -21.39
C GLN A 794 -16.76 -24.41 -20.17
N TYR A 795 -16.68 -23.09 -20.08
CA TYR A 795 -16.16 -22.35 -18.95
C TYR A 795 -16.78 -20.95 -18.80
N PHE A 796 -16.70 -20.41 -17.62
CA PHE A 796 -17.06 -19.02 -17.32
C PHE A 796 -15.83 -18.21 -16.93
N SER A 797 -15.73 -16.99 -17.44
CA SER A 797 -14.80 -15.97 -16.97
C SER A 797 -15.59 -14.76 -16.48
N PHE A 798 -15.43 -14.39 -15.21
CA PHE A 798 -16.14 -13.24 -14.65
C PHE A 798 -15.42 -11.95 -15.03
N GLY A 799 -16.05 -11.13 -15.86
CA GLY A 799 -15.64 -9.77 -16.20
C GLY A 799 -16.14 -8.79 -15.14
N THR A 800 -15.42 -8.72 -14.02
CA THR A 800 -15.90 -8.03 -12.83
C THR A 800 -15.94 -6.52 -12.97
N ASN A 801 -15.23 -5.92 -13.91
CA ASN A 801 -15.36 -4.49 -14.20
C ASN A 801 -16.80 -4.14 -14.67
N ASP A 802 -17.28 -4.80 -15.74
CA ASP A 802 -18.63 -4.59 -16.26
C ASP A 802 -19.70 -5.13 -15.30
N LEU A 803 -19.47 -6.26 -14.65
CA LEU A 803 -20.40 -6.81 -13.67
C LEU A 803 -20.60 -5.86 -12.49
N THR A 804 -19.54 -5.23 -11.99
CA THR A 804 -19.60 -4.20 -10.95
C THR A 804 -20.34 -2.97 -11.44
N GLN A 805 -19.99 -2.47 -12.64
CA GLN A 805 -20.62 -1.30 -13.26
C GLN A 805 -22.14 -1.46 -13.35
N MET A 806 -22.59 -2.61 -13.85
CA MET A 806 -24.02 -2.86 -14.07
C MET A 806 -24.77 -3.20 -12.78
N THR A 807 -24.10 -3.80 -11.80
CA THR A 807 -24.72 -4.14 -10.50
C THR A 807 -24.93 -2.89 -9.65
N PHE A 808 -23.94 -2.00 -9.58
CA PHE A 808 -24.05 -0.71 -8.88
C PHE A 808 -24.83 0.35 -9.69
N GLY A 809 -24.88 0.22 -11.01
CA GLY A 809 -25.34 1.29 -11.90
C GLY A 809 -24.40 2.49 -11.94
N TYR A 810 -23.09 2.26 -11.72
CA TYR A 810 -22.05 3.28 -11.79
C TYR A 810 -21.30 3.19 -13.11
N SER A 811 -21.04 4.34 -13.73
CA SER A 811 -20.12 4.42 -14.85
C SER A 811 -18.69 4.40 -14.31
N ARG A 812 -17.88 3.44 -14.76
CA ARG A 812 -16.47 3.35 -14.37
C ARG A 812 -15.68 4.61 -14.73
N ASP A 813 -16.02 5.24 -15.84
CA ASP A 813 -15.34 6.43 -16.34
C ASP A 813 -15.77 7.72 -15.61
N ASP A 814 -17.01 7.76 -15.09
CA ASP A 814 -17.61 8.96 -14.47
C ASP A 814 -17.64 8.92 -12.94
N ILE A 815 -17.33 7.78 -12.32
CA ILE A 815 -17.42 7.58 -10.85
C ILE A 815 -16.55 8.58 -10.08
N ALA A 816 -15.46 9.07 -10.66
CA ALA A 816 -14.58 10.03 -10.03
C ALA A 816 -15.29 11.34 -9.62
N SER A 817 -16.42 11.65 -10.24
CA SER A 817 -17.23 12.83 -9.92
C SER A 817 -17.90 12.76 -8.54
N PHE A 818 -18.21 11.59 -8.02
CA PHE A 818 -18.93 11.41 -6.75
C PHE A 818 -18.24 10.45 -5.78
N LEU A 819 -17.36 9.57 -6.21
CA LEU A 819 -16.69 8.58 -5.37
C LEU A 819 -15.96 9.20 -4.16
N PRO A 820 -15.20 10.31 -4.30
CA PRO A 820 -14.53 10.92 -3.16
C PRO A 820 -15.51 11.31 -2.04
N ALA A 821 -16.67 11.87 -2.40
CA ALA A 821 -17.71 12.23 -1.44
C ALA A 821 -18.34 10.99 -0.76
N TYR A 822 -18.49 9.89 -1.49
CA TYR A 822 -18.99 8.62 -0.95
C TYR A 822 -18.02 8.00 0.04
N MET A 823 -16.71 8.07 -0.26
CA MET A 823 -15.65 7.60 0.64
C MET A 823 -15.58 8.47 1.90
N GLU A 824 -15.61 9.79 1.76
CA GLU A 824 -15.60 10.74 2.88
C GLU A 824 -16.80 10.53 3.82
N LYS A 825 -17.99 10.36 3.25
CA LYS A 825 -19.25 10.12 4.00
C LYS A 825 -19.41 8.67 4.47
N LYS A 826 -18.43 7.79 4.20
CA LYS A 826 -18.45 6.36 4.56
C LYS A 826 -19.65 5.59 3.97
N ILE A 827 -20.17 6.01 2.84
CA ILE A 827 -21.18 5.27 2.08
C ILE A 827 -20.54 4.03 1.44
N LEU A 828 -19.33 4.20 0.87
CA LEU A 828 -18.48 3.11 0.44
C LEU A 828 -17.22 3.09 1.31
N LYS A 829 -16.74 1.89 1.63
CA LYS A 829 -15.50 1.69 2.38
C LYS A 829 -14.27 1.73 1.47
N VAL A 830 -14.43 1.24 0.26
CA VAL A 830 -13.40 1.11 -0.77
C VAL A 830 -14.01 1.36 -2.15
N ASP A 831 -13.16 1.67 -3.12
CA ASP A 831 -13.58 1.76 -4.53
C ASP A 831 -13.99 0.36 -5.03
N PRO A 832 -15.25 0.15 -5.45
CA PRO A 832 -15.74 -1.15 -5.88
C PRO A 832 -15.13 -1.63 -7.21
N PHE A 833 -14.45 -0.77 -7.95
CA PHE A 833 -13.69 -1.15 -9.13
C PHE A 833 -12.25 -1.59 -8.83
N GLN A 834 -11.74 -1.28 -7.65
CA GLN A 834 -10.42 -1.74 -7.19
C GLN A 834 -10.52 -3.00 -6.34
N VAL A 835 -11.48 -3.04 -5.41
CA VAL A 835 -11.71 -4.15 -4.50
C VAL A 835 -13.11 -4.70 -4.76
N LEU A 836 -13.20 -6.01 -4.98
CA LEU A 836 -14.46 -6.67 -5.31
C LEU A 836 -15.52 -6.47 -4.21
N ASP A 837 -16.68 -5.97 -4.59
CA ASP A 837 -17.86 -5.97 -3.75
C ASP A 837 -18.35 -7.40 -3.50
N GLN A 838 -18.05 -7.93 -2.34
CA GLN A 838 -18.40 -9.31 -1.98
C GLN A 838 -19.86 -9.46 -1.57
N GLU A 839 -20.55 -8.36 -1.21
CA GLU A 839 -21.95 -8.38 -0.77
C GLU A 839 -22.94 -8.43 -1.94
N GLY A 840 -22.79 -7.57 -2.92
CA GLY A 840 -23.67 -7.49 -4.09
C GLY A 840 -23.13 -8.31 -5.28
N VAL A 841 -22.01 -7.87 -5.85
CA VAL A 841 -21.39 -8.53 -7.00
C VAL A 841 -20.96 -9.96 -6.64
N GLY A 842 -20.43 -10.16 -5.43
CA GLY A 842 -20.03 -11.48 -4.92
C GLY A 842 -21.18 -12.47 -4.84
N GLN A 843 -22.41 -12.03 -4.52
CA GLN A 843 -23.58 -12.92 -4.57
C GLN A 843 -23.91 -13.38 -5.97
N LEU A 844 -23.84 -12.49 -6.96
CA LEU A 844 -24.04 -12.85 -8.37
C LEU A 844 -23.01 -13.86 -8.85
N ILE A 845 -21.75 -13.69 -8.45
CA ILE A 845 -20.66 -14.63 -8.75
C ILE A 845 -20.95 -16.01 -8.15
N LYS A 846 -21.30 -16.09 -6.86
CA LYS A 846 -21.65 -17.34 -6.19
C LYS A 846 -22.80 -18.05 -6.88
N MET A 847 -23.88 -17.34 -7.15
CA MET A 847 -25.06 -17.89 -7.85
C MET A 847 -24.68 -18.42 -9.24
N ALA A 848 -23.85 -17.70 -9.98
CA ALA A 848 -23.43 -18.13 -11.31
C ALA A 848 -22.54 -19.38 -11.26
N VAL A 849 -21.62 -19.48 -10.30
CA VAL A 849 -20.77 -20.66 -10.11
C VAL A 849 -21.62 -21.88 -9.72
N GLU A 850 -22.51 -21.73 -8.75
CA GLU A 850 -23.37 -22.81 -8.24
C GLU A 850 -24.33 -23.31 -9.32
N ASN A 851 -25.07 -22.40 -9.96
CA ASN A 851 -26.03 -22.75 -11.00
C ASN A 851 -25.36 -23.30 -12.27
N GLY A 852 -24.20 -22.73 -12.64
CA GLY A 852 -23.42 -23.23 -13.77
C GLY A 852 -22.92 -24.65 -13.54
N ARG A 853 -22.40 -24.95 -12.36
CA ARG A 853 -21.93 -26.29 -11.96
C ARG A 853 -23.06 -27.30 -11.75
N ALA A 854 -24.25 -26.84 -11.36
CA ALA A 854 -25.43 -27.70 -11.30
C ALA A 854 -25.79 -28.27 -12.68
N THR A 855 -25.60 -27.47 -13.73
CA THR A 855 -25.81 -27.92 -15.13
C THR A 855 -24.61 -28.65 -15.69
N ARG A 856 -23.38 -28.13 -15.46
CA ARG A 856 -22.12 -28.69 -15.93
C ARG A 856 -21.17 -28.88 -14.74
N PRO A 857 -21.11 -30.07 -14.11
CA PRO A 857 -20.32 -30.28 -12.88
C PRO A 857 -18.83 -29.99 -13.00
N ASN A 858 -18.25 -30.13 -14.20
CA ASN A 858 -16.85 -29.84 -14.48
C ASN A 858 -16.62 -28.46 -15.10
N LEU A 859 -17.58 -27.54 -14.97
CA LEU A 859 -17.47 -26.18 -15.45
C LEU A 859 -16.29 -25.48 -14.79
N ARG A 860 -15.32 -25.03 -15.58
CA ARG A 860 -14.24 -24.18 -15.10
C ARG A 860 -14.73 -22.74 -14.93
N THR A 861 -14.31 -22.12 -13.86
CA THR A 861 -14.67 -20.73 -13.57
C THR A 861 -13.43 -19.95 -13.16
N GLY A 862 -13.36 -18.72 -13.59
CA GLY A 862 -12.27 -17.81 -13.24
C GLY A 862 -12.68 -16.35 -13.29
N ILE A 863 -11.81 -15.47 -12.82
CA ILE A 863 -11.97 -14.02 -12.84
C ILE A 863 -10.89 -13.41 -13.70
N CYS A 864 -11.22 -12.37 -14.48
CA CYS A 864 -10.26 -11.66 -15.32
C CYS A 864 -10.35 -10.13 -15.25
N GLY A 865 -11.21 -9.56 -14.42
CA GLY A 865 -11.26 -8.13 -14.16
C GLY A 865 -10.07 -7.63 -13.33
N GLU A 866 -10.02 -6.34 -13.06
CA GLU A 866 -8.97 -5.71 -12.24
C GLU A 866 -8.83 -6.35 -10.85
N HIS A 867 -9.92 -6.87 -10.31
CA HIS A 867 -10.00 -7.58 -9.04
C HIS A 867 -9.15 -8.87 -9.00
N GLY A 868 -8.80 -9.44 -10.15
CA GLY A 868 -8.00 -10.67 -10.21
C GLY A 868 -6.57 -10.55 -9.66
N GLY A 869 -6.08 -9.32 -9.49
CA GLY A 869 -4.78 -9.02 -8.88
C GLY A 869 -4.87 -8.40 -7.47
N GLU A 870 -6.09 -8.22 -6.94
CA GLU A 870 -6.30 -7.64 -5.61
C GLU A 870 -6.43 -8.77 -4.57
N PRO A 871 -5.62 -8.75 -3.49
CA PRO A 871 -5.50 -9.90 -2.58
C PRO A 871 -6.80 -10.38 -1.94
N SER A 872 -7.65 -9.47 -1.45
CA SER A 872 -8.91 -9.87 -0.79
C SER A 872 -9.91 -10.45 -1.79
N SER A 873 -9.91 -9.93 -3.01
CA SER A 873 -10.72 -10.43 -4.12
C SER A 873 -10.25 -11.81 -4.58
N VAL A 874 -8.93 -12.04 -4.65
CA VAL A 874 -8.35 -13.36 -4.95
C VAL A 874 -8.73 -14.39 -3.88
N LYS A 875 -8.65 -14.03 -2.61
CA LYS A 875 -9.09 -14.89 -1.49
C LYS A 875 -10.58 -15.22 -1.58
N PHE A 876 -11.40 -14.24 -1.94
CA PHE A 876 -12.83 -14.49 -2.19
C PHE A 876 -13.05 -15.50 -3.33
N CYS A 877 -12.33 -15.36 -4.45
CA CYS A 877 -12.40 -16.29 -5.57
C CYS A 877 -12.02 -17.73 -5.17
N ALA A 878 -10.96 -17.87 -4.36
CA ALA A 878 -10.57 -19.17 -3.82
C ALA A 878 -11.68 -19.78 -2.94
N LYS A 879 -12.28 -18.98 -2.07
CA LYS A 879 -13.36 -19.38 -1.17
C LYS A 879 -14.64 -19.80 -1.91
N VAL A 880 -14.95 -19.16 -3.03
CA VAL A 880 -16.08 -19.54 -3.91
C VAL A 880 -15.77 -20.82 -4.71
N GLY A 881 -14.52 -21.26 -4.73
CA GLY A 881 -14.07 -22.45 -5.45
C GLY A 881 -13.82 -22.22 -6.94
N MET A 882 -13.37 -21.03 -7.33
CA MET A 882 -12.92 -20.75 -8.70
C MET A 882 -11.66 -21.55 -9.04
N ASN A 883 -11.52 -21.89 -10.30
CA ASN A 883 -10.36 -22.64 -10.79
C ASN A 883 -9.15 -21.75 -11.04
N TYR A 884 -9.37 -20.50 -11.43
CA TYR A 884 -8.28 -19.54 -11.65
C TYR A 884 -8.66 -18.08 -11.33
N ALA A 885 -7.64 -17.27 -11.05
CA ALA A 885 -7.71 -15.83 -11.08
C ALA A 885 -6.70 -15.31 -12.10
N SER A 886 -7.08 -14.29 -12.87
CA SER A 886 -6.25 -13.72 -13.92
C SER A 886 -6.02 -12.23 -13.66
N CYS A 887 -4.78 -11.79 -13.78
CA CYS A 887 -4.36 -10.42 -13.48
C CYS A 887 -3.25 -9.95 -14.41
N SER A 888 -2.91 -8.68 -14.36
CA SER A 888 -1.76 -8.16 -15.11
C SER A 888 -0.46 -8.88 -14.74
N PRO A 889 0.55 -8.94 -15.64
CA PRO A 889 1.78 -9.71 -15.41
C PRO A 889 2.48 -9.43 -14.10
N PHE A 890 2.62 -8.16 -13.73
CA PHE A 890 3.28 -7.74 -12.48
C PHE A 890 2.48 -8.02 -11.20
N ARG A 891 1.18 -8.31 -11.34
CA ARG A 891 0.32 -8.72 -10.22
C ARG A 891 0.35 -10.24 -9.96
N VAL A 892 0.91 -11.03 -10.85
CA VAL A 892 0.96 -12.49 -10.73
C VAL A 892 1.58 -12.96 -9.40
N PRO A 893 2.74 -12.47 -8.95
CA PRO A 893 3.30 -12.88 -7.67
C PRO A 893 2.39 -12.53 -6.47
N ILE A 894 1.75 -11.37 -6.50
CA ILE A 894 0.82 -10.90 -5.45
C ILE A 894 -0.39 -11.84 -5.38
N ALA A 895 -0.98 -12.18 -6.51
CA ALA A 895 -2.11 -13.10 -6.60
C ALA A 895 -1.73 -14.52 -6.17
N ARG A 896 -0.54 -15.00 -6.52
CA ARG A 896 0.00 -16.31 -6.09
C ARG A 896 0.10 -16.39 -4.56
N LEU A 897 0.65 -15.35 -3.93
CA LEU A 897 0.74 -15.28 -2.47
C LEU A 897 -0.66 -15.22 -1.83
N ALA A 898 -1.56 -14.40 -2.35
CA ALA A 898 -2.93 -14.30 -1.83
C ALA A 898 -3.70 -15.62 -1.94
N ALA A 899 -3.56 -16.32 -3.06
CA ALA A 899 -4.17 -17.65 -3.26
C ALA A 899 -3.60 -18.71 -2.31
N ALA A 900 -2.28 -18.68 -2.06
CA ALA A 900 -1.64 -19.57 -1.10
C ALA A 900 -2.11 -19.28 0.33
N GLN A 901 -2.22 -18.00 0.70
CA GLN A 901 -2.77 -17.59 2.00
C GLN A 901 -4.20 -18.11 2.17
N ALA A 902 -5.06 -17.94 1.18
CA ALA A 902 -6.42 -18.47 1.23
C ALA A 902 -6.44 -19.99 1.48
N ALA A 903 -5.53 -20.74 0.85
CA ALA A 903 -5.44 -22.18 1.00
C ALA A 903 -4.90 -22.64 2.37
N VAL A 904 -4.09 -21.85 3.06
CA VAL A 904 -3.55 -22.18 4.38
C VAL A 904 -4.39 -21.64 5.54
N GLU A 905 -5.26 -20.66 5.28
CA GLU A 905 -6.25 -20.14 6.24
C GLU A 905 -7.44 -21.08 6.44
N GLU A 906 -7.71 -21.99 5.46
CA GLU A 906 -8.71 -23.09 5.56
C GLU A 906 -8.22 -24.22 6.49
#